data_01080f70296a835cd2b7ae4bfe2728dc
#
_entry.id   01080f70296a835cd2b7ae4bfe2728dc
#
_cell.length_a   1.000
_cell.length_b   1.000
_cell.length_c   1.000
_cell.angle_alpha   90.00
_cell.angle_beta   90.00
_cell.angle_gamma   90.00
#
_symmetry.space_group_name_H-M   'P 1'
#
loop_
_entity.id
_entity.type
_entity.pdbx_description
1 polymer ?
#
loop_
_entity_poly.entity_id
_entity_poly.type
_entity_poly.pdbx_seq_one_letter_code
_entity_poly.pdbx_strand_id
1 'polypeptide(L)'
;MIQTAVPEIFEDDSTSVVEIRTENLQSLRELGPPDLVHLVKQPVKSTGKQVGVYHHVTGADASSSASLAAYINTLVYSPHDKTNKVTSGLYCCYNAFSRLDMRVQVQIPGTVESYCVNERGDKLEASEEHWLETYLCSVLRAYSYADDGSGDTIKKIVGVRRFNPITNTEAEHKFLDAAERLFFAGWQLGSDPEIQVPNLVSNHLTTGLLNYVRTTGRYASGINLFEKLRTRDPEISSLLARVYIMGDEEVKAVQLLREAIHTMPMDYPLLDCQAEYCLSKGRSDLALEIAKRSVISAPSEFATWARLAEVYISMEQWDMALLTLNSCPMFTYQDKDSPRMPEPARVSLPLAPEAMCDEIDDSNTVGEELVHPNLRRLSAANYKGTFQKAYSLLTEVTKRIGWDHLLKIRSQVFVMEEEYRHERQAVVQQEAHSRSASTTALRSPATTDDRPSTAGSVFTNGDTPPASAALGDDVPKPQHTITAVPSMETPDPQPPAADPQHLQYTQFQHKRLCERWLDNLFMVLYEDLRIYTIWRTEAQQYKSQQLAYKKSADEWEILGELADRLHRPDDAAEAWEACLNMRFSPKGMRGILSAYERYGDVRGELGALIRLIAWQYKWYSEFSPSLVHVIRKLIEEEGAVKVRSIIQATSLPQHILDLTHQYAGLCAAFRSSGSEA
;
A
#
# COMPACT_ATOMS: atom_id res chain seq x y z
N MET A 1 0.43 -6.58 34.86
CA MET A 1 -0.31 -6.02 33.72
C MET A 1 -0.54 -4.55 34.03
N ILE A 2 0.04 -3.67 33.24
CA ILE A 2 -0.22 -2.24 33.33
C ILE A 2 -1.63 -2.08 32.79
N GLN A 3 -2.57 -1.58 33.59
CA GLN A 3 -3.93 -1.31 33.15
C GLN A 3 -3.90 -0.04 32.30
N THR A 4 -3.77 -0.21 30.98
CA THR A 4 -3.86 0.88 30.04
C THR A 4 -5.24 1.55 30.09
N ALA A 5 -5.27 2.85 30.05
CA ALA A 5 -6.49 3.62 29.84
C ALA A 5 -7.21 3.14 28.56
N VAL A 6 -8.52 3.15 28.56
CA VAL A 6 -9.34 2.65 27.43
C VAL A 6 -9.99 3.83 26.73
N PRO A 7 -9.86 3.95 25.39
CA PRO A 7 -10.60 4.96 24.63
C PRO A 7 -12.10 4.67 24.69
N GLU A 8 -12.90 5.71 24.84
CA GLU A 8 -14.36 5.62 24.88
C GLU A 8 -14.99 6.62 23.92
N ILE A 9 -15.67 6.11 22.93
CA ILE A 9 -16.44 6.91 21.96
C ILE A 9 -17.89 6.76 22.33
N PHE A 10 -18.53 7.88 22.71
CA PHE A 10 -19.91 7.89 23.19
C PHE A 10 -20.88 8.03 22.02
N GLU A 11 -21.97 7.31 22.08
CA GLU A 11 -23.08 7.37 21.12
C GLU A 11 -24.26 8.18 21.67
N ASP A 12 -25.05 8.77 20.77
CA ASP A 12 -26.32 9.40 21.15
C ASP A 12 -27.38 8.35 21.47
N ASP A 13 -27.47 7.28 20.67
CA ASP A 13 -28.29 6.10 20.90
C ASP A 13 -27.40 4.91 21.29
N SER A 14 -27.90 4.05 22.18
CA SER A 14 -27.11 3.01 22.82
C SER A 14 -26.66 1.85 21.92
N THR A 15 -27.00 1.85 20.61
CA THR A 15 -26.74 0.72 19.69
C THR A 15 -26.39 1.15 18.26
N SER A 16 -26.27 2.46 17.98
CA SER A 16 -26.18 2.97 16.61
C SER A 16 -24.94 2.45 15.85
N VAL A 17 -23.80 2.30 16.49
CA VAL A 17 -22.56 1.78 15.84
C VAL A 17 -22.73 0.32 15.43
N VAL A 18 -23.42 -0.49 16.22
CA VAL A 18 -23.64 -1.92 15.94
C VAL A 18 -24.62 -2.09 14.77
N GLU A 19 -25.65 -1.25 14.71
CA GLU A 19 -26.61 -1.22 13.61
C GLU A 19 -25.94 -0.80 12.30
N ILE A 20 -25.18 0.31 12.31
CA ILE A 20 -24.39 0.79 11.17
C ILE A 20 -23.37 -0.27 10.72
N ARG A 21 -22.69 -0.96 11.67
CA ARG A 21 -21.80 -2.06 11.31
C ARG A 21 -22.54 -3.17 10.58
N THR A 22 -23.75 -3.51 11.03
CA THR A 22 -24.57 -4.55 10.42
C THR A 22 -24.99 -4.16 8.98
N GLU A 23 -25.40 -2.93 8.77
CA GLU A 23 -25.73 -2.39 7.44
C GLU A 23 -24.54 -2.38 6.50
N ASN A 24 -23.34 -2.11 7.02
CA ASN A 24 -22.11 -2.06 6.25
C ASN A 24 -21.53 -3.45 5.90
N LEU A 25 -22.03 -4.57 6.46
CA LEU A 25 -21.49 -5.92 6.21
C LEU A 25 -21.49 -6.29 4.71
N GLN A 26 -22.48 -5.85 3.95
CA GLN A 26 -22.55 -6.08 2.50
C GLN A 26 -21.40 -5.40 1.73
N SER A 27 -20.89 -4.29 2.23
CA SER A 27 -19.83 -3.50 1.60
C SER A 27 -18.42 -3.96 2.01
N LEU A 28 -18.29 -4.68 3.12
CA LEU A 28 -17.00 -5.14 3.61
C LEU A 28 -16.34 -6.10 2.63
N ARG A 29 -15.06 -5.87 2.38
CA ARG A 29 -14.21 -6.67 1.50
C ARG A 29 -12.86 -6.89 2.17
N GLU A 30 -12.10 -7.83 1.63
CA GLU A 30 -10.76 -8.13 2.10
C GLU A 30 -10.73 -8.49 3.60
N LEU A 31 -9.69 -8.13 4.32
CA LEU A 31 -9.59 -8.40 5.77
C LEU A 31 -10.66 -7.70 6.61
N GLY A 32 -11.34 -6.71 6.05
CA GLY A 32 -12.36 -5.94 6.76
C GLY A 32 -11.82 -4.98 7.82
N PRO A 33 -12.70 -4.31 8.59
CA PRO A 33 -12.33 -3.31 9.57
C PRO A 33 -11.73 -3.93 10.84
N PRO A 34 -11.10 -3.14 11.71
CA PRO A 34 -10.76 -3.55 13.07
C PRO A 34 -11.97 -4.08 13.83
N ASP A 35 -11.72 -4.91 14.84
CA ASP A 35 -12.77 -5.44 15.70
C ASP A 35 -13.45 -4.30 16.46
N LEU A 36 -14.75 -4.43 16.72
CA LEU A 36 -15.55 -3.45 17.44
C LEU A 36 -15.91 -4.01 18.81
N VAL A 37 -15.65 -3.21 19.84
CA VAL A 37 -16.12 -3.49 21.22
C VAL A 37 -17.10 -2.42 21.62
N HIS A 38 -18.30 -2.85 21.94
CA HIS A 38 -19.39 -1.99 22.37
C HIS A 38 -19.82 -2.33 23.80
N LEU A 39 -19.97 -1.33 24.65
CA LEU A 39 -20.38 -1.48 26.04
C LEU A 39 -21.61 -0.60 26.30
N VAL A 40 -22.58 -1.14 27.01
CA VAL A 40 -23.72 -0.38 27.52
C VAL A 40 -23.49 -0.06 28.98
N LYS A 41 -23.47 1.23 29.30
CA LYS A 41 -23.24 1.76 30.65
C LYS A 41 -24.52 2.36 31.24
N GLN A 42 -24.74 2.14 32.54
CA GLN A 42 -25.83 2.72 33.28
C GLN A 42 -25.30 3.50 34.49
N PRO A 43 -25.73 4.73 34.74
CA PRO A 43 -25.33 5.51 35.90
C PRO A 43 -25.69 4.80 37.22
N VAL A 44 -24.76 4.73 38.16
CA VAL A 44 -24.96 4.01 39.46
C VAL A 44 -25.96 4.75 40.37
N LYS A 45 -26.04 6.07 40.28
CA LYS A 45 -26.80 6.93 41.20
C LYS A 45 -28.08 7.54 40.66
N SER A 46 -28.46 7.25 39.42
CA SER A 46 -29.62 7.88 38.79
C SER A 46 -30.42 6.87 37.94
N THR A 47 -31.68 7.11 37.79
CA THR A 47 -32.56 6.47 36.76
C THR A 47 -32.25 7.00 35.36
N GLY A 48 -31.00 7.40 35.10
CA GLY A 48 -30.58 7.98 33.85
C GLY A 48 -30.63 7.02 32.68
N LYS A 49 -30.72 7.58 31.47
CA LYS A 49 -30.69 6.84 30.20
C LYS A 49 -29.38 6.02 30.12
N GLN A 50 -29.48 4.81 29.59
CA GLN A 50 -28.32 4.00 29.24
C GLN A 50 -27.51 4.71 28.15
N VAL A 51 -26.18 4.59 28.20
CA VAL A 51 -25.25 5.20 27.26
C VAL A 51 -24.44 4.10 26.58
N GLY A 52 -24.42 4.11 25.25
CA GLY A 52 -23.52 3.27 24.46
C GLY A 52 -22.13 3.89 24.39
N VAL A 53 -21.12 3.05 24.54
CA VAL A 53 -19.72 3.42 24.41
C VAL A 53 -19.00 2.36 23.61
N TYR A 54 -18.16 2.76 22.66
CA TYR A 54 -17.42 1.80 21.87
C TYR A 54 -15.96 2.23 21.66
N HIS A 55 -15.16 1.27 21.26
CA HIS A 55 -13.81 1.45 20.73
C HIS A 55 -13.46 0.31 19.77
N HIS A 56 -12.37 0.48 19.04
CA HIS A 56 -11.87 -0.54 18.12
C HIS A 56 -10.67 -1.28 18.70
N VAL A 57 -10.47 -2.52 18.25
CA VAL A 57 -9.40 -3.40 18.73
C VAL A 57 -8.77 -4.16 17.57
N THR A 58 -7.45 -4.39 17.60
CA THR A 58 -6.75 -5.37 16.77
C THR A 58 -5.83 -6.21 17.63
N GLY A 59 -5.64 -7.47 17.25
CA GLY A 59 -4.72 -8.37 17.93
C GLY A 59 -5.25 -8.99 19.24
N ALA A 60 -6.54 -8.84 19.55
CA ALA A 60 -7.16 -9.62 20.61
C ALA A 60 -7.31 -11.09 20.19
N ASP A 61 -7.29 -12.01 21.17
CA ASP A 61 -7.49 -13.44 20.88
C ASP A 61 -8.96 -13.73 20.54
N ALA A 62 -9.26 -13.77 19.26
CA ALA A 62 -10.58 -14.08 18.71
C ALA A 62 -10.80 -15.57 18.41
N SER A 63 -10.10 -16.46 19.10
CA SER A 63 -10.16 -17.90 18.86
C SER A 63 -11.36 -18.61 19.49
N SER A 64 -12.03 -17.94 20.43
CA SER A 64 -13.21 -18.51 21.12
C SER A 64 -14.07 -17.41 21.73
N SER A 65 -15.34 -17.76 21.99
CA SER A 65 -16.24 -16.87 22.73
C SER A 65 -15.73 -16.58 24.14
N ALA A 66 -15.04 -17.53 24.77
CA ALA A 66 -14.49 -17.37 26.11
C ALA A 66 -13.37 -16.34 26.16
N SER A 67 -12.46 -16.34 25.17
CA SER A 67 -11.35 -15.36 25.06
C SER A 67 -11.91 -13.94 24.88
N LEU A 68 -12.88 -13.75 24.02
CA LEU A 68 -13.50 -12.45 23.77
C LEU A 68 -14.34 -11.97 24.96
N ALA A 69 -15.07 -12.88 25.64
CA ALA A 69 -15.78 -12.57 26.87
C ALA A 69 -14.81 -12.17 28.00
N ALA A 70 -13.64 -12.83 28.09
CA ALA A 70 -12.60 -12.46 29.04
C ALA A 70 -12.07 -11.03 28.76
N TYR A 71 -11.89 -10.66 27.50
CA TYR A 71 -11.53 -9.29 27.14
C TYR A 71 -12.59 -8.28 27.60
N ILE A 72 -13.89 -8.51 27.31
CA ILE A 72 -14.99 -7.66 27.78
C ILE A 72 -14.95 -7.54 29.30
N ASN A 73 -14.73 -8.65 30.02
CA ASN A 73 -14.67 -8.64 31.48
C ASN A 73 -13.53 -7.77 32.03
N THR A 74 -12.39 -7.65 31.32
CA THR A 74 -11.33 -6.73 31.74
C THR A 74 -11.76 -5.26 31.75
N LEU A 75 -12.74 -4.91 30.89
CA LEU A 75 -13.26 -3.55 30.75
C LEU A 75 -14.29 -3.22 31.83
N VAL A 76 -15.04 -4.23 32.32
CA VAL A 76 -16.08 -4.08 33.35
C VAL A 76 -15.50 -3.58 34.65
N TYR A 77 -14.31 -4.06 35.02
CA TYR A 77 -13.66 -3.77 36.30
C TYR A 77 -12.65 -2.62 36.20
N SER A 78 -12.81 -1.74 35.18
CA SER A 78 -11.93 -0.57 35.03
C SER A 78 -12.03 0.36 36.26
N PRO A 79 -10.94 0.65 36.96
CA PRO A 79 -10.96 1.52 38.15
C PRO A 79 -11.23 2.99 37.81
N HIS A 80 -11.23 3.35 36.53
CA HIS A 80 -11.35 4.73 36.06
C HIS A 80 -12.79 5.26 36.04
N ASP A 81 -13.81 4.39 35.91
CA ASP A 81 -15.21 4.82 35.88
C ASP A 81 -15.96 4.34 37.15
N LYS A 82 -16.01 5.24 38.14
CA LYS A 82 -16.78 4.98 39.40
C LYS A 82 -18.24 5.45 39.31
N THR A 83 -18.61 6.10 38.22
CA THR A 83 -19.93 6.75 38.08
C THR A 83 -20.92 5.90 37.30
N ASN A 84 -20.45 5.05 36.43
CA ASN A 84 -21.25 4.19 35.59
C ASN A 84 -20.91 2.72 35.79
N LYS A 85 -21.92 1.86 35.66
CA LYS A 85 -21.80 0.42 35.68
C LYS A 85 -22.04 -0.14 34.29
N VAL A 86 -21.15 -1.00 33.81
CA VAL A 86 -21.36 -1.74 32.58
C VAL A 86 -22.43 -2.82 32.81
N THR A 87 -23.47 -2.84 31.98
CA THR A 87 -24.58 -3.80 32.07
C THR A 87 -24.51 -4.88 31.01
N SER A 88 -23.95 -4.55 29.84
CA SER A 88 -23.68 -5.52 28.77
C SER A 88 -22.50 -5.10 27.93
N GLY A 89 -21.83 -6.06 27.30
CA GLY A 89 -20.78 -5.86 26.33
C GLY A 89 -21.01 -6.71 25.10
N LEU A 90 -20.62 -6.20 23.95
CA LEU A 90 -20.66 -6.88 22.67
C LEU A 90 -19.30 -6.74 21.98
N TYR A 91 -18.73 -7.85 21.56
CA TYR A 91 -17.54 -7.90 20.73
C TYR A 91 -17.93 -8.34 19.32
N CYS A 92 -17.53 -7.60 18.30
CA CYS A 92 -17.79 -7.92 16.91
C CYS A 92 -16.45 -8.07 16.17
N CYS A 93 -16.24 -9.22 15.54
CA CYS A 93 -15.06 -9.54 14.76
C CYS A 93 -15.46 -10.05 13.37
N TYR A 94 -14.99 -9.38 12.31
CA TYR A 94 -15.33 -9.77 10.95
C TYR A 94 -14.48 -10.96 10.48
N ASN A 95 -15.17 -11.98 9.99
CA ASN A 95 -14.57 -13.15 9.34
C ASN A 95 -14.62 -12.96 7.82
N ALA A 96 -13.47 -12.70 7.21
CA ALA A 96 -13.36 -12.40 5.81
C ALA A 96 -13.51 -13.65 4.89
N PHE A 97 -13.21 -14.86 5.40
CA PHE A 97 -13.37 -16.09 4.64
C PHE A 97 -14.85 -16.39 4.37
N SER A 98 -15.66 -16.38 5.42
CA SER A 98 -17.09 -16.70 5.35
C SER A 98 -17.98 -15.46 5.17
N ARG A 99 -17.41 -14.24 5.18
CA ARG A 99 -18.13 -12.95 5.15
C ARG A 99 -19.19 -12.81 6.24
N LEU A 100 -18.85 -13.30 7.42
CA LEU A 100 -19.71 -13.26 8.60
C LEU A 100 -19.11 -12.31 9.65
N ASP A 101 -19.97 -11.65 10.43
CA ASP A 101 -19.54 -10.89 11.60
C ASP A 101 -19.75 -11.74 12.86
N MET A 102 -18.66 -12.21 13.45
CA MET A 102 -18.69 -13.01 14.68
C MET A 102 -18.98 -12.10 15.85
N ARG A 103 -19.96 -12.45 16.66
CA ARG A 103 -20.42 -11.65 17.81
C ARG A 103 -20.43 -12.45 19.10
N VAL A 104 -19.87 -11.85 20.14
CA VAL A 104 -19.92 -12.36 21.50
C VAL A 104 -20.58 -11.31 22.37
N GLN A 105 -21.75 -11.64 22.91
CA GLN A 105 -22.53 -10.79 23.80
C GLN A 105 -22.42 -11.29 25.22
N VAL A 106 -22.08 -10.40 26.14
CA VAL A 106 -21.94 -10.67 27.57
C VAL A 106 -22.94 -9.81 28.33
N GLN A 107 -23.83 -10.44 29.09
CA GLN A 107 -24.70 -9.76 30.06
C GLN A 107 -23.99 -9.73 31.43
N ILE A 108 -24.09 -8.62 32.17
CA ILE A 108 -23.31 -8.43 33.41
C ILE A 108 -24.22 -8.03 34.59
N PRO A 109 -24.38 -8.91 35.59
CA PRO A 109 -23.93 -10.31 35.70
C PRO A 109 -24.82 -11.23 34.88
N GLY A 110 -24.26 -12.26 34.24
CA GLY A 110 -25.09 -13.23 33.54
C GLY A 110 -24.42 -14.08 32.49
N THR A 111 -25.03 -14.19 31.32
CA THR A 111 -24.71 -15.17 30.28
C THR A 111 -23.77 -14.62 29.23
N VAL A 112 -23.05 -15.53 28.58
CA VAL A 112 -22.28 -15.29 27.36
C VAL A 112 -23.00 -15.99 26.22
N GLU A 113 -23.34 -15.26 25.18
CA GLU A 113 -23.93 -15.76 23.94
C GLU A 113 -22.98 -15.47 22.78
N SER A 114 -22.78 -16.43 21.89
CA SER A 114 -21.99 -16.28 20.68
C SER A 114 -22.82 -16.66 19.45
N TYR A 115 -22.72 -15.84 18.40
CA TYR A 115 -23.43 -16.05 17.14
C TYR A 115 -22.71 -15.32 16.00
N CYS A 116 -23.04 -15.68 14.77
CA CYS A 116 -22.60 -14.98 13.56
C CYS A 116 -23.73 -14.12 13.01
N VAL A 117 -23.39 -13.04 12.32
CA VAL A 117 -24.35 -12.24 11.55
C VAL A 117 -23.87 -12.22 10.09
N ASN A 118 -24.79 -12.57 9.18
CA ASN A 118 -24.50 -12.56 7.76
C ASN A 118 -24.71 -11.16 7.14
N GLU A 119 -24.41 -11.04 5.85
CA GLU A 119 -24.58 -9.78 5.09
C GLU A 119 -26.04 -9.25 5.07
N ARG A 120 -27.03 -10.09 5.40
CA ARG A 120 -28.46 -9.71 5.48
C ARG A 120 -28.89 -9.29 6.88
N GLY A 121 -28.01 -9.44 7.86
CA GLY A 121 -28.34 -9.18 9.26
C GLY A 121 -28.95 -10.37 10.01
N ASP A 122 -29.05 -11.57 9.38
CA ASP A 122 -29.59 -12.76 10.04
C ASP A 122 -28.59 -13.35 11.00
N LYS A 123 -29.06 -13.82 12.15
CA LYS A 123 -28.24 -14.54 13.15
C LYS A 123 -28.09 -16.01 12.75
N LEU A 124 -26.84 -16.49 12.80
CA LEU A 124 -26.46 -17.87 12.53
C LEU A 124 -25.69 -18.43 13.71
N GLU A 125 -25.66 -19.74 13.87
CA GLU A 125 -24.85 -20.41 14.89
C GLU A 125 -23.36 -20.38 14.50
N ALA A 126 -22.50 -20.15 15.49
CA ALA A 126 -21.04 -20.12 15.32
C ALA A 126 -20.48 -21.54 15.33
N SER A 127 -19.80 -21.97 14.27
CA SER A 127 -19.08 -23.25 14.18
C SER A 127 -17.60 -23.11 14.61
N GLU A 128 -16.96 -24.25 14.88
CA GLU A 128 -15.50 -24.29 15.18
C GLU A 128 -14.68 -23.76 13.99
N GLU A 129 -15.11 -24.01 12.77
CA GLU A 129 -14.45 -23.50 11.56
C GLU A 129 -14.55 -21.98 11.48
N HIS A 130 -15.71 -21.40 11.77
CA HIS A 130 -15.85 -19.94 11.85
C HIS A 130 -14.94 -19.30 12.89
N TRP A 131 -14.70 -19.97 14.02
CA TRP A 131 -13.76 -19.48 15.04
C TRP A 131 -12.31 -19.52 14.57
N LEU A 132 -11.91 -20.60 13.85
CA LEU A 132 -10.57 -20.71 13.28
C LEU A 132 -10.32 -19.59 12.24
N GLU A 133 -11.25 -19.39 11.32
CA GLU A 133 -11.21 -18.34 10.30
C GLU A 133 -11.14 -16.94 10.93
N THR A 134 -11.98 -16.70 11.93
CA THR A 134 -12.04 -15.41 12.66
C THR A 134 -10.74 -15.12 13.37
N TYR A 135 -10.18 -16.12 14.05
CA TYR A 135 -8.87 -16.00 14.72
C TYR A 135 -7.79 -15.60 13.72
N LEU A 136 -7.69 -16.31 12.60
CA LEU A 136 -6.68 -16.01 11.58
C LEU A 136 -6.87 -14.58 11.02
N CYS A 137 -8.08 -14.17 10.70
CA CYS A 137 -8.38 -12.79 10.26
C CYS A 137 -7.96 -11.74 11.30
N SER A 138 -8.24 -11.98 12.58
CA SER A 138 -7.85 -11.06 13.67
C SER A 138 -6.34 -10.91 13.79
N VAL A 139 -5.60 -12.02 13.73
CA VAL A 139 -4.12 -12.00 13.75
C VAL A 139 -3.57 -11.23 12.53
N LEU A 140 -4.07 -11.53 11.34
CA LEU A 140 -3.61 -10.86 10.11
C LEU A 140 -3.89 -9.36 10.15
N ARG A 141 -5.06 -8.94 10.66
CA ARG A 141 -5.37 -7.51 10.86
C ARG A 141 -4.37 -6.83 11.78
N ALA A 142 -3.93 -7.47 12.86
CA ALA A 142 -2.94 -6.90 13.76
C ALA A 142 -1.59 -6.61 13.07
N TYR A 143 -1.20 -7.43 12.10
CA TYR A 143 0.00 -7.21 11.30
C TYR A 143 -0.20 -6.21 10.14
N SER A 144 -1.40 -6.11 9.58
CA SER A 144 -1.72 -5.23 8.44
C SER A 144 -2.09 -3.81 8.89
N TYR A 145 -2.85 -3.67 9.99
CA TYR A 145 -3.24 -2.37 10.57
C TYR A 145 -2.24 -1.83 11.58
N ALA A 146 -1.13 -2.51 11.74
CA ALA A 146 -0.06 -1.96 12.55
C ALA A 146 0.38 -0.64 11.93
N ASP A 147 0.46 0.35 12.77
CA ASP A 147 0.76 1.70 12.38
C ASP A 147 2.15 1.80 11.74
N ASP A 148 2.16 1.99 10.44
CA ASP A 148 3.35 2.39 9.68
C ASP A 148 3.61 3.90 9.72
N GLY A 149 2.75 4.68 10.41
CA GLY A 149 2.80 6.14 10.48
C GLY A 149 2.19 6.86 9.30
N SER A 150 1.69 6.14 8.31
CA SER A 150 0.99 6.77 7.18
C SER A 150 -0.25 7.57 7.63
N GLY A 151 -0.63 7.43 8.90
CA GLY A 151 -1.60 8.27 9.59
C GLY A 151 -3.05 8.11 9.15
N ASP A 152 -3.28 7.39 8.06
CA ASP A 152 -4.61 7.27 7.49
C ASP A 152 -5.56 6.42 8.35
N THR A 153 -5.05 5.36 8.97
CA THR A 153 -5.84 4.49 9.83
C THR A 153 -6.13 5.12 11.20
N ILE A 154 -5.17 5.81 11.78
CA ILE A 154 -5.35 6.48 13.09
C ILE A 154 -6.26 7.71 12.97
N LYS A 155 -6.16 8.46 11.88
CA LYS A 155 -7.00 9.64 11.64
C LYS A 155 -8.45 9.28 11.29
N LYS A 156 -8.67 8.15 10.61
CA LYS A 156 -10.02 7.73 10.19
C LYS A 156 -10.77 6.98 11.29
N ILE A 157 -10.07 6.19 12.10
CA ILE A 157 -10.66 5.41 13.20
C ILE A 157 -10.00 5.80 14.51
N VAL A 158 -10.63 6.71 15.23
CA VAL A 158 -10.15 7.18 16.53
C VAL A 158 -10.31 6.07 17.57
N GLY A 159 -9.30 5.91 18.44
CA GLY A 159 -9.39 5.02 19.60
C GLY A 159 -9.23 3.53 19.28
N VAL A 160 -8.33 3.18 18.38
CA VAL A 160 -7.98 1.78 18.10
C VAL A 160 -6.95 1.30 19.12
N ARG A 161 -7.29 0.25 19.90
CA ARG A 161 -6.32 -0.48 20.73
C ARG A 161 -5.63 -1.55 19.91
N ARG A 162 -4.32 -1.68 20.09
CA ARG A 162 -3.51 -2.63 19.31
C ARG A 162 -2.70 -3.50 20.24
N PHE A 163 -2.91 -4.80 20.15
CA PHE A 163 -2.23 -5.82 20.94
C PHE A 163 -1.35 -6.70 20.04
N ASN A 164 -0.30 -7.27 20.63
CA ASN A 164 0.43 -8.34 19.98
C ASN A 164 -0.40 -9.63 20.04
N PRO A 165 -0.84 -10.18 18.87
CA PRO A 165 -1.66 -11.38 18.86
C PRO A 165 -0.86 -12.65 19.17
N ILE A 166 0.47 -12.62 19.02
CA ILE A 166 1.35 -13.78 19.15
C ILE A 166 2.39 -13.46 20.23
N THR A 167 2.08 -13.81 21.48
CA THR A 167 2.90 -13.47 22.64
C THR A 167 3.79 -14.62 23.13
N ASN A 168 3.51 -15.85 22.71
CA ASN A 168 4.22 -17.04 23.15
C ASN A 168 4.22 -18.13 22.06
N THR A 169 4.94 -19.21 22.31
CA THR A 169 5.08 -20.34 21.39
C THR A 169 3.76 -21.06 21.10
N GLU A 170 2.86 -21.13 22.07
CA GLU A 170 1.54 -21.76 21.91
C GLU A 170 0.67 -20.95 20.92
N ALA A 171 0.65 -19.61 21.08
CA ALA A 171 -0.03 -18.72 20.15
C ALA A 171 0.60 -18.79 18.74
N GLU A 172 1.93 -18.94 18.64
CA GLU A 172 2.61 -19.16 17.36
C GLU A 172 2.14 -20.45 16.69
N HIS A 173 2.15 -21.58 17.42
CA HIS A 173 1.69 -22.85 16.88
C HIS A 173 0.24 -22.79 16.41
N LYS A 174 -0.64 -22.17 17.19
CA LYS A 174 -2.03 -21.96 16.84
C LYS A 174 -2.19 -21.12 15.55
N PHE A 175 -1.41 -20.05 15.43
CA PHE A 175 -1.41 -19.19 14.24
C PHE A 175 -0.94 -19.96 12.99
N LEU A 176 0.17 -20.67 13.09
CA LEU A 176 0.73 -21.43 11.94
C LEU A 176 -0.16 -22.61 11.54
N ASP A 177 -0.80 -23.29 12.50
CA ASP A 177 -1.77 -24.35 12.21
C ASP A 177 -3.01 -23.79 11.50
N ALA A 178 -3.54 -22.67 11.97
CA ALA A 178 -4.66 -21.99 11.31
C ALA A 178 -4.29 -21.56 9.89
N ALA A 179 -3.09 -20.98 9.71
CA ALA A 179 -2.59 -20.58 8.40
C ALA A 179 -2.38 -21.77 7.45
N GLU A 180 -1.83 -22.90 7.94
CA GLU A 180 -1.65 -24.13 7.16
C GLU A 180 -3.01 -24.68 6.66
N ARG A 181 -4.01 -24.73 7.54
CA ARG A 181 -5.36 -25.23 7.23
C ARG A 181 -6.11 -24.38 6.21
N LEU A 182 -6.01 -23.05 6.33
CA LEU A 182 -6.74 -22.09 5.52
C LEU A 182 -5.94 -21.54 4.33
N PHE A 183 -4.70 -22.00 4.12
CA PHE A 183 -3.77 -21.42 3.15
C PHE A 183 -4.35 -21.32 1.74
N PHE A 184 -4.98 -22.39 1.27
CA PHE A 184 -5.52 -22.48 -0.09
C PHE A 184 -6.79 -21.64 -0.31
N ALA A 185 -7.40 -21.14 0.77
CA ALA A 185 -8.50 -20.17 0.74
C ALA A 185 -8.02 -18.72 0.92
N GLY A 186 -6.72 -18.49 1.11
CA GLY A 186 -6.12 -17.19 1.44
C GLY A 186 -6.43 -16.06 0.44
N TRP A 187 -6.64 -16.37 -0.84
CA TRP A 187 -7.04 -15.43 -1.88
C TRP A 187 -8.38 -14.71 -1.57
N GLN A 188 -9.25 -15.29 -0.74
CA GLN A 188 -10.51 -14.69 -0.32
C GLN A 188 -10.31 -13.45 0.57
N LEU A 189 -9.15 -13.34 1.21
CA LEU A 189 -8.83 -12.21 2.08
C LEU A 189 -8.44 -10.93 1.32
N GLY A 190 -8.36 -11.00 -0.01
CA GLY A 190 -7.87 -9.88 -0.81
C GLY A 190 -6.34 -9.82 -0.88
N SER A 191 -5.82 -8.72 -1.40
CA SER A 191 -4.39 -8.52 -1.63
C SER A 191 -4.01 -7.04 -1.50
N ASP A 192 -2.71 -6.78 -1.53
CA ASP A 192 -2.17 -5.42 -1.51
C ASP A 192 -2.68 -4.59 -2.71
N PRO A 193 -2.74 -3.23 -2.56
CA PRO A 193 -3.33 -2.34 -3.57
C PRO A 193 -2.69 -2.40 -4.96
N GLU A 194 -1.51 -2.99 -5.07
CA GLU A 194 -0.76 -3.15 -6.32
C GLU A 194 -1.18 -4.41 -7.11
N ILE A 195 -1.95 -5.30 -6.50
CA ILE A 195 -2.38 -6.57 -7.07
C ILE A 195 -3.84 -6.48 -7.44
N GLN A 196 -4.16 -6.63 -8.72
CA GLN A 196 -5.53 -6.52 -9.20
C GLN A 196 -6.39 -7.72 -8.80
N VAL A 197 -5.84 -8.91 -8.90
CA VAL A 197 -6.53 -10.16 -8.57
C VAL A 197 -5.68 -10.98 -7.61
N PRO A 198 -6.16 -11.21 -6.37
CA PRO A 198 -5.45 -12.04 -5.41
C PRO A 198 -5.33 -13.49 -5.92
N ASN A 199 -4.17 -14.08 -5.71
CA ASN A 199 -3.88 -15.47 -6.09
C ASN A 199 -3.30 -16.25 -4.90
N LEU A 200 -2.87 -17.50 -5.12
CA LEU A 200 -2.38 -18.37 -4.08
C LEU A 200 -1.16 -17.81 -3.32
N VAL A 201 -0.23 -17.16 -4.02
CA VAL A 201 1.03 -16.68 -3.47
C VAL A 201 1.06 -15.17 -3.22
N SER A 202 0.04 -14.45 -3.69
CA SER A 202 -0.07 -12.99 -3.56
C SER A 202 -1.44 -12.61 -3.00
N ASN A 203 -1.55 -12.60 -1.67
CA ASN A 203 -2.77 -12.26 -0.93
C ASN A 203 -2.42 -11.83 0.50
N HIS A 204 -3.38 -11.30 1.24
CA HIS A 204 -3.13 -10.81 2.61
C HIS A 204 -2.66 -11.90 3.60
N LEU A 205 -2.99 -13.16 3.40
CA LEU A 205 -2.47 -14.25 4.23
C LEU A 205 -0.97 -14.43 4.01
N THR A 206 -0.53 -14.50 2.76
CA THR A 206 0.88 -14.67 2.42
C THR A 206 1.72 -13.46 2.81
N THR A 207 1.21 -12.23 2.56
CA THR A 207 1.83 -10.97 3.02
C THR A 207 1.94 -10.96 4.55
N GLY A 208 0.88 -11.34 5.27
CA GLY A 208 0.87 -11.39 6.74
C GLY A 208 1.84 -12.42 7.31
N LEU A 209 1.96 -13.62 6.70
CA LEU A 209 2.94 -14.64 7.08
C LEU A 209 4.39 -14.16 6.87
N LEU A 210 4.69 -13.56 5.71
CA LEU A 210 6.02 -13.00 5.43
C LEU A 210 6.36 -11.85 6.41
N ASN A 211 5.39 -10.97 6.70
CA ASN A 211 5.55 -9.93 7.70
C ASN A 211 5.79 -10.47 9.11
N TYR A 212 5.07 -11.54 9.50
CA TYR A 212 5.30 -12.22 10.76
C TYR A 212 6.73 -12.76 10.86
N VAL A 213 7.18 -13.50 9.85
CA VAL A 213 8.53 -14.08 9.81
C VAL A 213 9.61 -12.98 9.86
N ARG A 214 9.43 -11.92 9.06
CA ARG A 214 10.35 -10.76 9.02
C ARG A 214 10.41 -10.03 10.36
N THR A 215 9.26 -9.78 10.99
CA THR A 215 9.16 -9.06 12.26
C THR A 215 9.79 -9.81 13.40
N THR A 216 9.52 -11.12 13.49
CA THR A 216 9.92 -11.95 14.64
C THR A 216 11.27 -12.65 14.45
N GLY A 217 11.79 -12.73 13.20
CA GLY A 217 12.99 -13.51 12.88
C GLY A 217 12.77 -15.03 12.96
N ARG A 218 11.51 -15.49 13.00
CA ARG A 218 11.14 -16.92 13.10
C ARG A 218 11.23 -17.61 11.74
N TYR A 219 12.40 -17.50 11.10
CA TYR A 219 12.64 -18.09 9.76
C TYR A 219 12.41 -19.59 9.73
N ALA A 220 12.87 -20.33 10.74
CA ALA A 220 12.70 -21.78 10.83
C ALA A 220 11.21 -22.20 10.84
N SER A 221 10.37 -21.46 11.57
CA SER A 221 8.92 -21.71 11.60
C SER A 221 8.28 -21.45 10.24
N GLY A 222 8.68 -20.36 9.56
CA GLY A 222 8.24 -20.05 8.20
C GLY A 222 8.70 -21.08 7.17
N ILE A 223 9.96 -21.52 7.22
CA ILE A 223 10.50 -22.56 6.36
C ILE A 223 9.70 -23.86 6.52
N ASN A 224 9.51 -24.33 7.75
CA ASN A 224 8.76 -25.55 8.03
C ASN A 224 7.32 -25.49 7.50
N LEU A 225 6.64 -24.34 7.65
CA LEU A 225 5.30 -24.15 7.11
C LEU A 225 5.28 -24.23 5.59
N PHE A 226 6.13 -23.45 4.90
CA PHE A 226 6.13 -23.40 3.45
C PHE A 226 6.70 -24.68 2.81
N GLU A 227 7.59 -25.42 3.46
CA GLU A 227 8.02 -26.75 3.00
C GLU A 227 6.86 -27.74 3.00
N LYS A 228 6.04 -27.77 4.06
CA LYS A 228 4.84 -28.61 4.10
C LYS A 228 3.84 -28.22 3.01
N LEU A 229 3.56 -26.92 2.85
CA LEU A 229 2.62 -26.43 1.86
C LEU A 229 3.10 -26.69 0.43
N ARG A 230 4.40 -26.56 0.16
CA ARG A 230 5.03 -26.85 -1.14
C ARG A 230 4.84 -28.31 -1.57
N THR A 231 4.75 -29.25 -0.63
CA THR A 231 4.46 -30.66 -1.00
C THR A 231 3.08 -30.84 -1.61
N ARG A 232 2.16 -29.92 -1.35
CA ARG A 232 0.79 -29.91 -1.90
C ARG A 232 0.70 -29.11 -3.17
N ASP A 233 1.44 -28.00 -3.25
CA ASP A 233 1.45 -27.11 -4.43
C ASP A 233 2.84 -26.50 -4.63
N PRO A 234 3.51 -26.77 -5.77
CA PRO A 234 4.85 -26.29 -6.05
C PRO A 234 4.95 -24.77 -6.27
N GLU A 235 3.85 -24.03 -6.57
CA GLU A 235 3.84 -22.56 -6.72
C GLU A 235 4.31 -21.86 -5.43
N ILE A 236 4.13 -22.50 -4.28
CA ILE A 236 4.56 -22.00 -2.96
C ILE A 236 6.10 -21.87 -2.85
N SER A 237 6.84 -22.45 -3.78
CA SER A 237 8.31 -22.35 -3.81
C SER A 237 8.81 -20.91 -3.86
N SER A 238 8.05 -19.98 -4.42
CA SER A 238 8.38 -18.54 -4.44
C SER A 238 8.39 -17.93 -3.03
N LEU A 239 7.42 -18.29 -2.20
CA LEU A 239 7.33 -17.84 -0.80
C LEU A 239 8.44 -18.45 0.06
N LEU A 240 8.70 -19.76 -0.11
CA LEU A 240 9.79 -20.43 0.59
C LEU A 240 11.15 -19.82 0.23
N ALA A 241 11.40 -19.52 -1.05
CA ALA A 241 12.61 -18.85 -1.48
C ALA A 241 12.78 -17.46 -0.84
N ARG A 242 11.70 -16.68 -0.74
CA ARG A 242 11.71 -15.38 -0.03
C ARG A 242 12.07 -15.54 1.45
N VAL A 243 11.55 -16.56 2.14
CA VAL A 243 11.90 -16.82 3.55
C VAL A 243 13.36 -17.24 3.70
N TYR A 244 13.91 -18.06 2.81
CA TYR A 244 15.34 -18.39 2.80
C TYR A 244 16.21 -17.15 2.60
N ILE A 245 15.84 -16.25 1.68
CA ILE A 245 16.56 -14.98 1.46
C ILE A 245 16.50 -14.08 2.69
N MET A 246 15.34 -13.96 3.35
CA MET A 246 15.19 -13.17 4.59
C MET A 246 16.02 -13.74 5.74
N GLY A 247 16.26 -15.05 5.77
CA GLY A 247 17.05 -15.76 6.78
C GLY A 247 18.52 -15.93 6.43
N ASP A 248 19.02 -15.19 5.42
CA ASP A 248 20.39 -15.27 4.90
C ASP A 248 20.83 -16.66 4.42
N GLU A 249 19.86 -17.54 4.15
CA GLU A 249 20.11 -18.87 3.58
C GLU A 249 20.14 -18.86 2.05
N GLU A 250 20.95 -17.97 1.48
CA GLU A 250 20.98 -17.66 0.04
C GLU A 250 21.25 -18.87 -0.84
N VAL A 251 22.13 -19.79 -0.41
CA VAL A 251 22.47 -20.98 -1.18
C VAL A 251 21.25 -21.88 -1.35
N LYS A 252 20.47 -22.06 -0.28
CA LYS A 252 19.22 -22.86 -0.34
C LYS A 252 18.18 -22.18 -1.22
N ALA A 253 18.06 -20.85 -1.12
CA ALA A 253 17.16 -20.08 -1.96
C ALA A 253 17.47 -20.23 -3.44
N VAL A 254 18.74 -20.10 -3.84
CA VAL A 254 19.18 -20.25 -5.24
C VAL A 254 18.96 -21.69 -5.76
N GLN A 255 19.28 -22.70 -4.95
CA GLN A 255 19.03 -24.09 -5.30
C GLN A 255 17.53 -24.34 -5.52
N LEU A 256 16.69 -23.89 -4.59
CA LEU A 256 15.24 -24.02 -4.69
C LEU A 256 14.68 -23.31 -5.93
N LEU A 257 15.09 -22.05 -6.17
CA LEU A 257 14.66 -21.29 -7.35
C LEU A 257 15.06 -21.99 -8.65
N ARG A 258 16.28 -22.54 -8.73
CA ARG A 258 16.74 -23.28 -9.89
C ARG A 258 15.86 -24.50 -10.16
N GLU A 259 15.58 -25.31 -9.13
CA GLU A 259 14.75 -26.50 -9.24
C GLU A 259 13.30 -26.15 -9.63
N ALA A 260 12.72 -25.18 -8.96
CA ALA A 260 11.35 -24.75 -9.18
C ALA A 260 11.15 -24.15 -10.58
N ILE A 261 12.05 -23.30 -11.04
CA ILE A 261 11.98 -22.68 -12.38
C ILE A 261 12.21 -23.72 -13.49
N HIS A 262 13.01 -24.77 -13.21
CA HIS A 262 13.15 -25.86 -14.16
C HIS A 262 11.83 -26.64 -14.35
N THR A 263 11.05 -26.78 -13.28
CA THR A 263 9.75 -27.46 -13.27
C THR A 263 8.64 -26.54 -13.81
N MET A 264 8.66 -25.26 -13.43
CA MET A 264 7.66 -24.25 -13.77
C MET A 264 8.33 -23.02 -14.41
N PRO A 265 8.76 -23.11 -15.69
CA PRO A 265 9.59 -22.07 -16.32
C PRO A 265 8.87 -20.75 -16.59
N MET A 266 7.54 -20.74 -16.50
CA MET A 266 6.67 -19.56 -16.76
C MET A 266 5.89 -19.15 -15.50
N ASP A 267 6.33 -19.53 -14.32
CA ASP A 267 5.75 -19.03 -13.07
C ASP A 267 6.33 -17.65 -12.75
N TYR A 268 5.49 -16.59 -12.90
CA TYR A 268 5.94 -15.23 -12.71
C TYR A 268 6.37 -14.89 -11.27
N PRO A 269 5.79 -15.42 -10.18
CA PRO A 269 6.26 -15.14 -8.83
C PRO A 269 7.68 -15.69 -8.56
N LEU A 270 8.00 -16.86 -9.13
CA LEU A 270 9.36 -17.43 -9.06
C LEU A 270 10.35 -16.58 -9.86
N LEU A 271 9.96 -16.17 -11.08
CA LEU A 271 10.78 -15.32 -11.93
C LEU A 271 11.01 -13.94 -11.29
N ASP A 272 9.98 -13.35 -10.68
CA ASP A 272 10.11 -12.07 -9.97
C ASP A 272 11.07 -12.20 -8.77
N CYS A 273 10.91 -13.23 -7.95
CA CYS A 273 11.80 -13.49 -6.82
C CYS A 273 13.27 -13.67 -7.27
N GLN A 274 13.50 -14.39 -8.37
CA GLN A 274 14.84 -14.56 -8.93
C GLN A 274 15.41 -13.25 -9.49
N ALA A 275 14.60 -12.44 -10.19
CA ALA A 275 15.01 -11.16 -10.73
C ALA A 275 15.38 -10.17 -9.61
N GLU A 276 14.56 -10.12 -8.55
CA GLU A 276 14.81 -9.32 -7.36
C GLU A 276 16.12 -9.71 -6.68
N TYR A 277 16.35 -11.00 -6.50
CA TYR A 277 17.61 -11.50 -5.94
C TYR A 277 18.82 -11.15 -6.82
N CYS A 278 18.73 -11.33 -8.14
CA CYS A 278 19.80 -10.93 -9.05
C CYS A 278 20.10 -9.43 -8.98
N LEU A 279 19.08 -8.57 -8.90
CA LEU A 279 19.24 -7.12 -8.72
C LEU A 279 19.94 -6.78 -7.41
N SER A 280 19.55 -7.41 -6.29
CA SER A 280 20.16 -7.18 -4.97
C SER A 280 21.65 -7.55 -4.96
N LYS A 281 22.08 -8.49 -5.82
CA LYS A 281 23.47 -8.89 -6.02
C LYS A 281 24.21 -8.11 -7.12
N GLY A 282 23.59 -7.06 -7.67
CA GLY A 282 24.16 -6.23 -8.73
C GLY A 282 24.30 -6.92 -10.10
N ARG A 283 23.59 -8.05 -10.30
CA ARG A 283 23.60 -8.82 -11.55
C ARG A 283 22.40 -8.45 -12.43
N SER A 284 22.35 -7.18 -12.84
CA SER A 284 21.27 -6.64 -13.70
C SER A 284 21.22 -7.31 -15.07
N ASP A 285 22.35 -7.83 -15.57
CA ASP A 285 22.44 -8.61 -16.80
C ASP A 285 21.59 -9.88 -16.75
N LEU A 286 21.67 -10.63 -15.67
CA LEU A 286 20.87 -11.83 -15.46
C LEU A 286 19.40 -11.47 -15.15
N ALA A 287 19.20 -10.44 -14.34
CA ALA A 287 17.86 -9.98 -13.97
C ALA A 287 17.04 -9.57 -15.21
N LEU A 288 17.68 -9.00 -16.25
CA LEU A 288 16.97 -8.54 -17.46
C LEU A 288 16.24 -9.68 -18.20
N GLU A 289 16.94 -10.77 -18.45
CA GLU A 289 16.34 -11.90 -19.18
C GLU A 289 15.22 -12.57 -18.37
N ILE A 290 15.39 -12.62 -17.05
CA ILE A 290 14.39 -13.19 -16.14
C ILE A 290 13.16 -12.27 -16.07
N ALA A 291 13.35 -10.97 -15.93
CA ALA A 291 12.26 -9.98 -15.87
C ALA A 291 11.47 -9.94 -17.19
N LYS A 292 12.13 -10.03 -18.34
CA LYS A 292 11.43 -10.15 -19.64
C LYS A 292 10.56 -11.40 -19.71
N ARG A 293 11.06 -12.54 -19.24
CA ARG A 293 10.27 -13.77 -19.17
C ARG A 293 9.09 -13.63 -18.22
N SER A 294 9.27 -12.95 -17.08
CA SER A 294 8.20 -12.66 -16.13
C SER A 294 7.08 -11.84 -16.76
N VAL A 295 7.41 -10.80 -17.52
CA VAL A 295 6.43 -9.99 -18.27
C VAL A 295 5.69 -10.81 -19.34
N ILE A 296 6.38 -11.69 -20.05
CA ILE A 296 5.77 -12.60 -21.05
C ILE A 296 4.80 -13.57 -20.36
N SER A 297 5.15 -14.04 -19.17
CA SER A 297 4.33 -14.97 -18.39
C SER A 297 3.05 -14.32 -17.87
N ALA A 298 3.14 -13.11 -17.33
CA ALA A 298 2.02 -12.41 -16.71
C ALA A 298 1.97 -10.94 -17.16
N PRO A 299 1.59 -10.66 -18.42
CA PRO A 299 1.59 -9.30 -18.95
C PRO A 299 0.50 -8.39 -18.35
N SER A 300 -0.51 -8.95 -17.70
CA SER A 300 -1.57 -8.22 -17.00
C SER A 300 -1.18 -7.79 -15.58
N GLU A 301 -0.09 -8.33 -15.04
CA GLU A 301 0.36 -8.02 -13.69
C GLU A 301 1.30 -6.80 -13.69
N PHE A 302 0.95 -5.77 -12.91
CA PHE A 302 1.76 -4.56 -12.78
C PHE A 302 3.17 -4.86 -12.25
N ALA A 303 3.29 -5.78 -11.29
CA ALA A 303 4.55 -6.09 -10.62
C ALA A 303 5.65 -6.56 -11.59
N THR A 304 5.29 -7.35 -12.64
CA THR A 304 6.24 -7.85 -13.63
C THR A 304 6.85 -6.73 -14.46
N TRP A 305 6.05 -5.75 -14.89
CA TRP A 305 6.50 -4.58 -15.62
C TRP A 305 7.31 -3.62 -14.75
N ALA A 306 6.87 -3.43 -13.50
CA ALA A 306 7.59 -2.60 -12.53
C ALA A 306 9.01 -3.17 -12.29
N ARG A 307 9.14 -4.50 -12.10
CA ARG A 307 10.43 -5.17 -11.96
C ARG A 307 11.31 -5.00 -13.21
N LEU A 308 10.74 -5.14 -14.39
CA LEU A 308 11.49 -4.92 -15.64
C LEU A 308 11.96 -3.47 -15.77
N ALA A 309 11.14 -2.49 -15.37
CA ALA A 309 11.54 -1.09 -15.33
C ALA A 309 12.68 -0.86 -14.33
N GLU A 310 12.63 -1.45 -13.12
CA GLU A 310 13.71 -1.41 -12.13
C GLU A 310 15.03 -1.96 -12.69
N VAL A 311 14.98 -3.05 -13.43
CA VAL A 311 16.15 -3.63 -14.08
C VAL A 311 16.73 -2.66 -15.12
N TYR A 312 15.91 -2.08 -15.99
CA TYR A 312 16.40 -1.10 -16.95
C TYR A 312 16.99 0.16 -16.28
N ILE A 313 16.37 0.63 -15.19
CA ILE A 313 16.90 1.73 -14.37
C ILE A 313 18.27 1.36 -13.78
N SER A 314 18.44 0.14 -13.29
CA SER A 314 19.73 -0.32 -12.75
C SER A 314 20.82 -0.46 -13.82
N MET A 315 20.43 -0.71 -15.07
CA MET A 315 21.33 -0.78 -16.25
C MET A 315 21.52 0.57 -16.93
N GLU A 316 20.93 1.65 -16.41
CA GLU A 316 20.98 3.01 -16.98
C GLU A 316 20.41 3.10 -18.40
N GLN A 317 19.47 2.19 -18.75
CA GLN A 317 18.76 2.19 -20.03
C GLN A 317 17.44 2.97 -19.88
N TRP A 318 17.54 4.28 -19.86
CA TRP A 318 16.44 5.20 -19.52
C TRP A 318 15.30 5.19 -20.51
N ASP A 319 15.60 5.08 -21.78
CA ASP A 319 14.64 4.95 -22.89
C ASP A 319 13.77 3.69 -22.71
N MET A 320 14.41 2.55 -22.45
CA MET A 320 13.74 1.28 -22.22
C MET A 320 12.95 1.30 -20.92
N ALA A 321 13.48 1.94 -19.86
CA ALA A 321 12.77 2.10 -18.59
C ALA A 321 11.46 2.89 -18.78
N LEU A 322 11.49 4.02 -19.51
CA LEU A 322 10.29 4.81 -19.78
C LEU A 322 9.29 4.08 -20.70
N LEU A 323 9.76 3.36 -21.72
CA LEU A 323 8.90 2.54 -22.58
C LEU A 323 8.22 1.42 -21.81
N THR A 324 8.96 0.77 -20.91
CA THR A 324 8.43 -0.28 -20.03
C THR A 324 7.39 0.30 -19.07
N LEU A 325 7.71 1.42 -18.44
CA LEU A 325 6.78 2.11 -17.56
C LEU A 325 5.49 2.49 -18.27
N ASN A 326 5.58 3.04 -19.50
CA ASN A 326 4.41 3.37 -20.31
C ASN A 326 3.53 2.17 -20.68
N SER A 327 4.08 0.97 -20.64
CA SER A 327 3.37 -0.29 -20.95
C SER A 327 2.76 -0.97 -19.73
N CYS A 328 2.97 -0.43 -18.52
CA CYS A 328 2.44 -1.00 -17.30
C CYS A 328 0.89 -1.03 -17.30
N PRO A 329 0.28 -2.15 -16.93
CA PRO A 329 -1.16 -2.21 -16.70
C PRO A 329 -1.51 -1.43 -15.42
N MET A 330 -2.14 -0.27 -15.58
CA MET A 330 -2.50 0.60 -14.47
C MET A 330 -3.96 0.41 -14.08
N PHE A 331 -4.22 0.33 -12.80
CA PHE A 331 -5.57 0.34 -12.26
C PHE A 331 -5.66 1.28 -11.06
N THR A 332 -6.81 1.92 -10.92
CA THR A 332 -7.05 2.87 -9.85
C THR A 332 -7.39 2.10 -8.58
N TYR A 333 -6.57 2.27 -7.56
CA TYR A 333 -6.97 1.84 -6.23
C TYR A 333 -8.16 2.71 -5.78
N GLN A 334 -9.30 2.07 -5.63
CA GLN A 334 -10.45 2.69 -4.97
C GLN A 334 -10.33 2.32 -3.50
N ASP A 335 -10.22 3.33 -2.65
CA ASP A 335 -10.34 3.15 -1.20
C ASP A 335 -11.78 2.65 -0.94
N LYS A 336 -11.93 1.32 -1.01
CA LYS A 336 -13.24 0.68 -0.92
C LYS A 336 -13.74 0.88 0.49
N ASP A 337 -14.64 1.84 0.61
CA ASP A 337 -15.58 2.00 1.69
C ASP A 337 -14.98 1.91 3.10
N SER A 338 -14.38 3.02 3.52
CA SER A 338 -14.33 3.28 4.97
C SER A 338 -15.77 3.11 5.48
N PRO A 339 -16.04 2.16 6.38
CA PRO A 339 -17.39 1.97 6.88
C PRO A 339 -17.88 3.31 7.41
N ARG A 340 -19.10 3.67 7.05
CA ARG A 340 -19.75 4.87 7.60
C ARG A 340 -19.78 4.69 9.11
N MET A 341 -19.07 5.55 9.82
CA MET A 341 -19.08 5.57 11.26
C MET A 341 -20.11 6.61 11.72
N PRO A 342 -20.89 6.33 12.78
CA PRO A 342 -21.76 7.34 13.37
C PRO A 342 -20.90 8.49 13.88
N GLU A 343 -21.43 9.71 13.79
CA GLU A 343 -20.77 10.86 14.42
C GLU A 343 -20.77 10.65 15.94
N PRO A 344 -19.58 10.72 16.59
CA PRO A 344 -19.53 10.51 18.03
C PRO A 344 -20.16 11.70 18.78
N ALA A 345 -21.04 11.43 19.73
CA ALA A 345 -21.59 12.45 20.63
C ALA A 345 -20.47 13.09 21.48
N ARG A 346 -19.54 12.28 21.93
CA ARG A 346 -18.38 12.70 22.70
C ARG A 346 -17.27 11.65 22.57
N VAL A 347 -16.03 12.09 22.59
CA VAL A 347 -14.86 11.20 22.62
C VAL A 347 -14.10 11.44 23.92
N SER A 348 -13.73 10.35 24.62
CA SER A 348 -12.88 10.37 25.78
C SER A 348 -11.63 9.53 25.50
N LEU A 349 -10.48 10.16 25.47
CA LEU A 349 -9.19 9.53 25.21
C LEU A 349 -8.29 9.70 26.45
N PRO A 350 -8.48 8.89 27.51
CA PRO A 350 -7.69 9.00 28.72
C PRO A 350 -6.23 8.62 28.44
N LEU A 351 -5.30 9.47 28.82
CA LEU A 351 -3.86 9.21 28.68
C LEU A 351 -3.36 8.32 29.80
N ALA A 352 -2.57 7.30 29.46
CA ALA A 352 -1.89 6.48 30.42
C ALA A 352 -0.73 7.26 31.06
N PRO A 353 -0.59 7.27 32.40
CA PRO A 353 0.52 7.95 33.08
C PRO A 353 1.90 7.48 32.61
N GLU A 354 1.99 6.21 32.22
CA GLU A 354 3.21 5.56 31.72
C GLU A 354 3.69 6.12 30.37
N ALA A 355 2.82 6.78 29.63
CA ALA A 355 3.13 7.39 28.33
C ALA A 355 3.27 8.92 28.39
N MET A 356 3.17 9.53 29.57
CA MET A 356 3.27 10.98 29.71
C MET A 356 4.74 11.43 29.65
N CYS A 357 5.08 12.15 28.59
CA CYS A 357 6.40 12.76 28.42
C CYS A 357 6.26 14.00 27.52
N ASP A 358 6.87 15.10 27.92
CA ASP A 358 6.81 16.37 27.16
C ASP A 358 7.47 16.26 25.77
N GLU A 359 8.46 15.37 25.62
CA GLU A 359 9.19 15.18 24.37
C GLU A 359 8.36 14.48 23.27
N ILE A 360 7.25 13.82 23.62
CA ILE A 360 6.33 13.16 22.68
C ILE A 360 4.96 13.84 22.64
N ASP A 361 4.87 15.07 23.14
CA ASP A 361 3.60 15.79 23.13
C ASP A 361 3.29 16.32 21.73
N ASP A 362 2.22 15.77 21.16
CA ASP A 362 1.64 16.16 19.87
C ASP A 362 0.40 17.06 20.02
N SER A 363 0.03 17.44 21.26
CA SER A 363 -1.19 18.17 21.57
C SER A 363 -1.07 19.70 21.42
N ASN A 364 0.13 20.23 21.19
CA ASN A 364 0.38 21.66 21.05
C ASN A 364 -0.12 22.28 19.73
N THR A 365 -1.21 21.73 19.17
CA THR A 365 -1.93 22.33 18.05
C THR A 365 -2.86 23.44 18.54
N VAL A 366 -2.29 24.51 19.08
CA VAL A 366 -3.04 25.74 19.33
C VAL A 366 -3.11 26.51 18.01
N GLY A 367 -4.20 26.28 17.30
CA GLY A 367 -4.53 26.90 16.02
C GLY A 367 -4.07 26.04 14.83
N GLU A 368 -4.99 25.84 13.87
CA GLU A 368 -4.61 25.34 12.55
C GLU A 368 -3.55 26.27 11.97
N GLU A 369 -2.29 25.89 12.04
CA GLU A 369 -1.24 26.62 11.35
C GLU A 369 -1.56 26.64 9.86
N LEU A 370 -1.63 27.84 9.29
CA LEU A 370 -1.95 28.04 7.89
C LEU A 370 -0.82 27.48 7.03
N VAL A 371 -1.00 26.24 6.58
CA VAL A 371 -0.12 25.63 5.57
C VAL A 371 -0.31 26.33 4.23
N HIS A 372 0.79 26.70 3.59
CA HIS A 372 0.76 27.38 2.29
C HIS A 372 -0.03 26.55 1.25
N PRO A 373 -0.95 27.14 0.48
CA PRO A 373 -1.84 26.43 -0.44
C PRO A 373 -1.13 25.53 -1.46
N ASN A 374 0.07 25.90 -1.90
CA ASN A 374 0.86 25.10 -2.84
C ASN A 374 1.32 23.78 -2.23
N LEU A 375 1.62 23.73 -0.94
CA LEU A 375 2.01 22.49 -0.25
C LEU A 375 0.82 21.54 -0.07
N ARG A 376 -0.39 22.08 0.16
CA ARG A 376 -1.63 21.27 0.24
C ARG A 376 -2.03 20.63 -1.09
N ARG A 377 -1.54 21.14 -2.21
CA ARG A 377 -1.88 20.67 -3.56
C ARG A 377 -0.96 19.57 -4.11
N LEU A 378 0.03 19.13 -3.35
CA LEU A 378 0.95 18.07 -3.77
C LEU A 378 0.23 16.73 -3.84
N SER A 379 -0.25 16.38 -5.05
CA SER A 379 -1.09 15.19 -5.28
C SER A 379 -0.35 13.87 -5.13
N ALA A 380 0.97 13.85 -5.32
CA ALA A 380 1.79 12.64 -5.18
C ALA A 380 1.74 12.03 -3.77
N ALA A 381 1.51 12.86 -2.74
CA ALA A 381 1.38 12.41 -1.35
C ALA A 381 0.18 11.45 -1.13
N ASN A 382 -0.83 11.52 -2.02
CA ASN A 382 -2.05 10.71 -1.92
C ASN A 382 -2.05 9.47 -2.82
N TYR A 383 -0.98 9.23 -3.58
CA TYR A 383 -0.91 8.06 -4.44
C TYR A 383 -0.78 6.77 -3.64
N LYS A 384 -1.49 5.74 -4.07
CA LYS A 384 -1.46 4.38 -3.51
C LYS A 384 -1.38 3.36 -4.65
N GLY A 385 -0.94 2.15 -4.31
CA GLY A 385 -0.89 1.03 -5.25
C GLY A 385 0.00 1.27 -6.46
N THR A 386 -0.46 0.92 -7.64
CA THR A 386 0.31 0.99 -8.90
C THR A 386 0.78 2.40 -9.23
N PHE A 387 -0.02 3.44 -8.93
CA PHE A 387 0.37 4.84 -9.17
C PHE A 387 1.50 5.29 -8.25
N GLN A 388 1.50 4.89 -6.99
CA GLN A 388 2.58 5.20 -6.04
C GLN A 388 3.89 4.55 -6.51
N LYS A 389 3.84 3.26 -6.88
CA LYS A 389 5.03 2.53 -7.35
C LYS A 389 5.55 3.09 -8.68
N ALA A 390 4.67 3.40 -9.64
CA ALA A 390 5.05 4.02 -10.91
C ALA A 390 5.69 5.40 -10.69
N TYR A 391 5.14 6.21 -9.79
CA TYR A 391 5.71 7.50 -9.42
C TYR A 391 7.10 7.34 -8.78
N SER A 392 7.29 6.38 -7.87
CA SER A 392 8.58 6.07 -7.26
C SER A 392 9.63 5.68 -8.29
N LEU A 393 9.28 4.88 -9.29
CA LEU A 393 10.18 4.53 -10.41
C LEU A 393 10.57 5.77 -11.23
N LEU A 394 9.61 6.64 -11.52
CA LEU A 394 9.87 7.87 -12.27
C LEU A 394 10.77 8.84 -11.50
N THR A 395 10.57 8.97 -10.19
CA THR A 395 11.42 9.79 -9.32
C THR A 395 12.84 9.21 -9.20
N GLU A 396 13.00 7.89 -9.16
CA GLU A 396 14.31 7.24 -9.16
C GLU A 396 15.09 7.51 -10.45
N VAL A 397 14.41 7.48 -11.61
CA VAL A 397 15.02 7.91 -12.90
C VAL A 397 15.46 9.36 -12.79
N THR A 398 14.58 10.25 -12.32
CA THR A 398 14.88 11.69 -12.22
C THR A 398 16.03 11.98 -11.26
N LYS A 399 16.13 11.24 -10.15
CA LYS A 399 17.26 11.34 -9.22
C LYS A 399 18.61 11.09 -9.91
N ARG A 400 18.66 10.11 -10.80
CA ARG A 400 19.90 9.68 -11.47
C ARG A 400 20.32 10.58 -12.63
N ILE A 401 19.36 11.02 -13.46
CA ILE A 401 19.69 11.79 -14.68
C ILE A 401 19.31 13.27 -14.64
N GLY A 402 18.49 13.68 -13.68
CA GLY A 402 17.96 15.05 -13.59
C GLY A 402 16.76 15.29 -14.50
N TRP A 403 16.03 16.36 -14.21
CA TRP A 403 14.77 16.69 -14.90
C TRP A 403 14.96 17.01 -16.40
N ASP A 404 15.96 17.84 -16.72
CA ASP A 404 16.16 18.29 -18.11
C ASP A 404 16.54 17.13 -19.03
N HIS A 405 17.33 16.18 -18.51
CA HIS A 405 17.71 14.99 -19.29
C HIS A 405 16.53 14.04 -19.44
N LEU A 406 15.72 13.88 -18.40
CA LEU A 406 14.49 13.10 -18.45
C LEU A 406 13.52 13.63 -19.52
N LEU A 407 13.30 14.96 -19.58
CA LEU A 407 12.46 15.58 -20.62
C LEU A 407 13.01 15.34 -22.02
N LYS A 408 14.34 15.37 -22.18
CA LYS A 408 14.98 15.09 -23.45
C LYS A 408 14.71 13.66 -23.92
N ILE A 409 14.88 12.67 -23.04
CA ILE A 409 14.58 11.28 -23.34
C ILE A 409 13.09 11.10 -23.59
N ARG A 410 12.20 11.70 -22.76
CA ARG A 410 10.75 11.70 -22.99
C ARG A 410 10.40 12.16 -24.40
N SER A 411 10.97 13.27 -24.85
CA SER A 411 10.72 13.80 -26.20
C SER A 411 11.25 12.92 -27.35
N GLN A 412 12.27 12.12 -27.07
CA GLN A 412 12.82 11.18 -28.04
C GLN A 412 11.99 9.90 -28.14
N VAL A 413 11.44 9.44 -27.04
CA VAL A 413 10.74 8.15 -26.92
C VAL A 413 9.25 8.27 -27.21
N PHE A 414 8.62 9.38 -26.82
CA PHE A 414 7.17 9.54 -26.87
C PHE A 414 6.71 10.62 -27.84
N VAL A 415 5.49 10.40 -28.37
CA VAL A 415 4.64 11.42 -29.00
C VAL A 415 3.53 11.74 -28.02
N MET A 416 3.25 13.03 -27.82
CA MET A 416 2.16 13.44 -26.96
C MET A 416 0.81 13.32 -27.68
N GLU A 417 -0.27 13.12 -26.91
CA GLU A 417 -1.60 12.91 -27.49
C GLU A 417 -2.04 14.08 -28.39
N GLU A 418 -1.71 15.31 -28.03
CA GLU A 418 -2.03 16.50 -28.82
C GLU A 418 -1.27 16.53 -30.16
N GLU A 419 0.03 16.21 -30.13
CA GLU A 419 0.85 16.11 -31.34
C GLU A 419 0.32 15.00 -32.27
N TYR A 420 -0.03 13.84 -31.69
CA TYR A 420 -0.61 12.73 -32.42
C TYR A 420 -1.96 13.06 -33.03
N ARG A 421 -2.84 13.80 -32.34
CA ARG A 421 -4.12 14.25 -32.86
C ARG A 421 -3.95 15.23 -34.01
N HIS A 422 -3.04 16.19 -33.89
CA HIS A 422 -2.74 17.16 -34.96
C HIS A 422 -2.20 16.47 -36.21
N GLU A 423 -1.29 15.52 -36.05
CA GLU A 423 -0.74 14.76 -37.16
C GLU A 423 -1.79 13.91 -37.85
N ARG A 424 -2.63 13.21 -37.10
CA ARG A 424 -3.73 12.40 -37.63
C ARG A 424 -4.74 13.27 -38.40
N GLN A 425 -5.03 14.46 -37.90
CA GLN A 425 -5.89 15.42 -38.61
C GLN A 425 -5.23 15.91 -39.89
N ALA A 426 -3.94 16.19 -39.90
CA ALA A 426 -3.19 16.60 -41.06
C ALA A 426 -3.15 15.50 -42.16
N VAL A 427 -2.95 14.23 -41.74
CA VAL A 427 -2.98 13.06 -42.65
C VAL A 427 -4.36 12.89 -43.26
N VAL A 428 -5.43 12.95 -42.45
CA VAL A 428 -6.81 12.86 -42.97
C VAL A 428 -7.14 14.00 -43.95
N GLN A 429 -6.65 15.21 -43.67
CA GLN A 429 -6.80 16.34 -44.58
C GLN A 429 -6.01 16.17 -45.90
N GLN A 430 -4.79 15.63 -45.82
CA GLN A 430 -3.98 15.32 -47.01
C GLN A 430 -4.60 14.21 -47.85
N GLU A 431 -5.12 13.15 -47.24
CA GLU A 431 -5.85 12.09 -47.95
C GLU A 431 -7.14 12.62 -48.58
N ALA A 432 -7.86 13.54 -47.93
CA ALA A 432 -9.02 14.18 -48.48
C ALA A 432 -8.65 15.09 -49.68
N HIS A 433 -7.53 15.82 -49.61
CA HIS A 433 -7.02 16.64 -50.70
C HIS A 433 -6.51 15.79 -51.87
N SER A 434 -5.83 14.68 -51.61
CA SER A 434 -5.37 13.77 -52.66
C SER A 434 -6.53 13.06 -53.38
N ARG A 435 -7.59 12.71 -52.64
CA ARG A 435 -8.83 12.17 -53.23
C ARG A 435 -9.60 13.20 -54.03
N SER A 436 -9.62 14.48 -53.64
CA SER A 436 -10.24 15.56 -54.42
C SER A 436 -9.44 15.91 -55.67
N ALA A 437 -8.10 15.83 -55.63
CA ALA A 437 -7.24 16.05 -56.78
C ALA A 437 -7.35 14.93 -57.83
N SER A 438 -7.54 13.67 -57.44
CA SER A 438 -7.74 12.54 -58.33
C SER A 438 -9.14 12.50 -58.96
N THR A 439 -10.15 13.12 -58.33
CA THR A 439 -11.49 13.26 -58.91
C THR A 439 -11.61 14.42 -59.88
N THR A 440 -10.70 15.41 -59.84
CA THR A 440 -10.68 16.54 -60.78
C THR A 440 -9.99 16.19 -62.11
N ALA A 441 -9.24 15.10 -62.21
CA ALA A 441 -8.52 14.69 -63.44
C ALA A 441 -9.35 13.84 -64.43
N LEU A 442 -10.61 13.53 -64.11
CA LEU A 442 -11.49 12.71 -64.95
C LEU A 442 -12.79 13.42 -65.36
N ARG A 443 -12.77 14.73 -65.67
CA ARG A 443 -13.89 15.42 -66.31
C ARG A 443 -13.42 16.16 -67.55
N SER A 444 -13.56 15.52 -68.67
CA SER A 444 -13.63 16.19 -69.97
C SER A 444 -15.08 16.68 -70.23
N PRO A 445 -15.27 17.79 -70.96
CA PRO A 445 -16.54 18.50 -71.04
C PRO A 445 -17.45 17.99 -72.11
N ALA A 446 -18.73 17.89 -71.85
CA ALA A 446 -19.77 17.87 -72.87
C ALA A 446 -21.04 18.54 -72.36
N THR A 447 -21.25 19.73 -72.88
CA THR A 447 -22.47 20.43 -73.43
C THR A 447 -23.84 20.24 -72.79
N THR A 448 -24.38 21.41 -72.37
CA THR A 448 -25.75 21.96 -72.55
C THR A 448 -26.97 21.08 -72.22
N ASP A 449 -27.86 21.46 -71.34
CA ASP A 449 -29.00 22.35 -71.52
C ASP A 449 -29.92 22.40 -70.28
N ASP A 450 -30.35 23.58 -70.02
CA ASP A 450 -31.64 24.11 -69.55
C ASP A 450 -32.44 23.49 -68.33
N ARG A 451 -32.53 24.38 -67.37
CA ARG A 451 -33.68 24.98 -66.64
C ARG A 451 -34.46 24.20 -65.55
N PRO A 452 -35.18 25.00 -64.77
CA PRO A 452 -35.09 24.88 -63.29
C PRO A 452 -36.43 24.51 -62.64
N SER A 453 -36.45 24.21 -61.40
CA SER A 453 -37.50 24.67 -60.40
C SER A 453 -37.36 24.09 -59.02
N THR A 454 -37.25 24.98 -58.14
CA THR A 454 -38.07 25.33 -56.95
C THR A 454 -38.26 24.30 -55.85
N ALA A 455 -37.77 24.74 -54.73
CA ALA A 455 -38.44 24.90 -53.45
C ALA A 455 -38.94 23.66 -52.67
N GLY A 456 -38.61 23.70 -51.42
CA GLY A 456 -39.40 23.00 -50.41
C GLY A 456 -38.65 22.62 -49.17
N SER A 457 -38.67 23.54 -48.26
CA SER A 457 -38.34 23.46 -46.85
C SER A 457 -39.11 22.36 -46.10
N VAL A 458 -38.58 22.12 -44.91
CA VAL A 458 -39.33 21.90 -43.64
C VAL A 458 -39.01 20.60 -42.90
N PHE A 459 -38.31 20.79 -41.75
CA PHE A 459 -38.47 20.25 -40.41
C PHE A 459 -39.13 18.86 -40.21
N THR A 460 -38.59 18.01 -39.38
CA THR A 460 -38.80 17.87 -37.93
C THR A 460 -38.25 16.54 -37.39
N ASN A 461 -37.68 16.66 -36.21
CA ASN A 461 -37.60 15.78 -35.05
C ASN A 461 -38.20 14.35 -35.07
N GLY A 462 -37.49 13.47 -34.38
CA GLY A 462 -38.19 12.47 -33.59
C GLY A 462 -37.46 11.14 -33.39
N ASP A 463 -36.93 11.01 -32.22
CA ASP A 463 -36.93 9.83 -31.34
C ASP A 463 -36.43 8.42 -31.71
N THR A 464 -35.65 7.95 -30.78
CA THR A 464 -35.07 6.67 -30.43
C THR A 464 -36.09 5.49 -30.26
N PRO A 465 -35.61 4.31 -29.80
CA PRO A 465 -35.29 3.07 -30.50
C PRO A 465 -36.33 1.95 -30.21
N PRO A 466 -36.23 0.68 -30.44
CA PRO A 466 -35.30 -0.29 -29.82
C PRO A 466 -35.01 -1.63 -30.54
N ALA A 467 -33.98 -2.28 -30.02
CA ALA A 467 -33.80 -3.70 -29.71
C ALA A 467 -33.90 -4.82 -30.75
N SER A 468 -32.87 -5.61 -30.70
CA SER A 468 -32.77 -7.08 -30.59
C SER A 468 -32.71 -7.97 -31.83
N ALA A 469 -31.82 -8.92 -31.65
CA ALA A 469 -31.80 -10.32 -32.05
C ALA A 469 -30.86 -10.72 -33.21
N ALA A 470 -29.76 -11.35 -32.86
CA ALA A 470 -29.49 -12.78 -32.90
C ALA A 470 -28.82 -13.35 -34.18
N LEU A 471 -27.66 -13.98 -33.91
CA LEU A 471 -27.11 -15.22 -34.49
C LEU A 471 -26.62 -15.25 -35.95
N GLY A 472 -25.38 -15.67 -36.10
CA GLY A 472 -24.81 -16.21 -37.32
C GLY A 472 -23.29 -16.35 -37.26
N ASP A 473 -22.83 -17.55 -36.93
CA ASP A 473 -21.47 -18.05 -37.10
C ASP A 473 -20.99 -17.87 -38.53
N ASP A 474 -19.72 -17.47 -38.69
CA ASP A 474 -18.83 -18.08 -39.67
C ASP A 474 -17.39 -17.53 -39.55
N VAL A 475 -16.47 -18.44 -39.25
CA VAL A 475 -15.03 -18.27 -39.25
C VAL A 475 -14.47 -18.70 -40.61
N PRO A 476 -13.52 -18.00 -41.23
CA PRO A 476 -12.51 -18.66 -42.04
C PRO A 476 -11.07 -18.40 -41.55
N LYS A 477 -10.35 -19.48 -41.39
CA LYS A 477 -8.90 -19.57 -41.14
C LYS A 477 -8.09 -19.08 -42.37
N PRO A 478 -6.93 -18.45 -42.17
CA PRO A 478 -5.97 -18.26 -43.27
C PRO A 478 -4.99 -19.40 -43.38
N GLN A 479 -4.82 -19.89 -44.60
CA GLN A 479 -3.79 -20.86 -45.00
C GLN A 479 -2.47 -20.14 -45.30
N HIS A 480 -1.38 -20.75 -44.80
CA HIS A 480 -0.01 -20.40 -45.15
C HIS A 480 0.35 -20.89 -46.55
N THR A 481 1.05 -20.10 -47.31
CA THR A 481 1.88 -20.59 -48.41
C THR A 481 3.19 -19.82 -48.47
N ILE A 482 4.28 -20.56 -48.26
CA ILE A 482 5.67 -20.11 -48.43
C ILE A 482 6.04 -20.28 -49.88
N THR A 483 6.62 -19.28 -50.53
CA THR A 483 7.39 -19.46 -51.76
C THR A 483 8.63 -18.58 -51.79
N ALA A 484 9.72 -19.21 -52.18
CA ALA A 484 11.08 -18.75 -52.11
C ALA A 484 11.51 -17.80 -53.24
N VAL A 485 12.61 -17.13 -52.95
CA VAL A 485 13.42 -16.13 -53.67
C VAL A 485 13.82 -16.56 -55.11
N PRO A 486 14.08 -15.62 -56.05
CA PRO A 486 15.48 -15.41 -56.39
C PRO A 486 15.94 -13.96 -56.54
N SER A 487 17.23 -13.78 -56.25
CA SER A 487 18.04 -12.58 -56.36
C SER A 487 18.16 -12.11 -57.80
N MET A 488 18.12 -10.79 -57.99
CA MET A 488 18.75 -10.14 -59.16
C MET A 488 19.19 -8.74 -58.75
N GLU A 489 20.48 -8.51 -58.84
CA GLU A 489 21.16 -7.21 -58.74
C GLU A 489 20.80 -6.31 -59.91
N THR A 490 20.47 -5.05 -59.64
CA THR A 490 20.62 -3.94 -60.58
C THR A 490 20.84 -2.62 -59.86
N PRO A 491 21.48 -1.60 -60.47
CA PRO A 491 22.33 -0.64 -59.77
C PRO A 491 21.60 0.54 -59.19
N ASP A 492 22.26 1.17 -58.20
CA ASP A 492 21.87 2.35 -57.42
C ASP A 492 21.33 3.50 -58.28
N PRO A 493 20.16 4.06 -57.93
CA PRO A 493 19.82 5.44 -58.22
C PRO A 493 20.11 6.31 -56.98
N GLN A 494 20.82 7.42 -57.22
CA GLN A 494 21.04 8.48 -56.24
C GLN A 494 19.73 8.87 -55.52
N PRO A 495 19.77 9.10 -54.18
CA PRO A 495 18.57 9.49 -53.45
C PRO A 495 18.13 10.90 -53.87
N PRO A 496 16.84 11.12 -54.15
CA PRO A 496 16.31 12.46 -54.28
C PRO A 496 16.42 13.20 -52.96
N ALA A 497 16.73 14.52 -53.06
CA ALA A 497 16.81 15.40 -51.88
C ALA A 497 15.55 15.23 -51.02
N ALA A 498 15.71 14.78 -49.79
CA ALA A 498 14.61 14.52 -48.88
C ALA A 498 13.89 15.83 -48.52
N ASP A 499 12.61 15.91 -48.87
CA ASP A 499 11.71 16.97 -48.44
C ASP A 499 11.76 17.08 -46.91
N PRO A 500 11.87 18.27 -46.31
CA PRO A 500 11.87 18.45 -44.88
C PRO A 500 10.64 17.84 -44.16
N GLN A 501 9.53 17.73 -44.91
CA GLN A 501 8.29 17.11 -44.39
C GLN A 501 8.40 15.57 -44.28
N HIS A 502 9.19 14.93 -45.16
CA HIS A 502 9.39 13.48 -45.13
C HIS A 502 10.34 13.07 -43.96
N LEU A 503 11.26 13.95 -43.54
CA LEU A 503 12.12 13.77 -42.39
C LEU A 503 11.35 13.84 -41.06
N GLN A 504 10.32 14.69 -40.97
CA GLN A 504 9.45 14.73 -39.80
C GLN A 504 8.58 13.45 -39.70
N TYR A 505 8.05 12.96 -40.83
CA TYR A 505 7.22 11.76 -40.88
C TYR A 505 7.98 10.49 -40.45
N THR A 506 9.27 10.39 -40.79
CA THR A 506 10.14 9.27 -40.34
C THR A 506 10.52 9.33 -38.85
N GLN A 507 10.56 10.54 -38.26
CA GLN A 507 10.84 10.68 -36.83
C GLN A 507 9.71 10.14 -35.95
N PHE A 508 8.45 10.23 -36.35
CA PHE A 508 7.31 9.72 -35.55
C PHE A 508 7.10 8.21 -35.68
N GLN A 509 7.59 7.56 -36.74
CA GLN A 509 7.42 6.11 -36.91
C GLN A 509 8.11 5.27 -35.85
N HIS A 510 9.08 5.82 -35.11
CA HIS A 510 9.82 5.11 -34.05
C HIS A 510 9.40 5.50 -32.63
N LYS A 511 8.54 6.53 -32.47
CA LYS A 511 8.06 6.98 -31.17
C LYS A 511 6.75 6.30 -30.79
N ARG A 512 6.55 6.05 -29.49
CA ARG A 512 5.29 5.51 -28.95
C ARG A 512 4.40 6.63 -28.40
N LEU A 513 3.09 6.44 -28.44
CA LEU A 513 2.16 7.33 -27.77
C LEU A 513 2.37 7.24 -26.26
N CYS A 514 2.51 8.40 -25.61
CA CYS A 514 2.55 8.47 -24.16
C CYS A 514 1.15 8.24 -23.60
N GLU A 515 1.02 7.30 -22.69
CA GLU A 515 -0.23 7.05 -21.96
C GLU A 515 -0.58 8.27 -21.09
N ARG A 516 -1.86 8.64 -21.03
CA ARG A 516 -2.32 9.81 -20.27
C ARG A 516 -1.94 9.77 -18.79
N TRP A 517 -1.98 8.58 -18.19
CA TRP A 517 -1.62 8.44 -16.80
C TRP A 517 -0.14 8.74 -16.55
N LEU A 518 0.75 8.34 -17.47
CA LEU A 518 2.18 8.62 -17.38
C LEU A 518 2.46 10.11 -17.63
N ASP A 519 1.77 10.73 -18.59
CA ASP A 519 1.86 12.16 -18.80
C ASP A 519 1.43 12.96 -17.57
N ASN A 520 0.34 12.56 -16.90
CA ASN A 520 -0.07 13.14 -15.65
C ASN A 520 1.00 12.97 -14.54
N LEU A 521 1.68 11.83 -14.47
CA LEU A 521 2.78 11.63 -13.52
C LEU A 521 3.95 12.58 -13.78
N PHE A 522 4.29 12.84 -15.04
CA PHE A 522 5.29 13.87 -15.39
C PHE A 522 4.89 15.26 -14.90
N MET A 523 3.60 15.62 -15.02
CA MET A 523 3.10 16.92 -14.51
C MET A 523 3.17 16.99 -13.00
N VAL A 524 2.80 15.91 -12.30
CA VAL A 524 2.87 15.83 -10.84
C VAL A 524 4.33 15.90 -10.36
N LEU A 525 5.23 15.20 -11.03
CA LEU A 525 6.66 15.27 -10.74
C LEU A 525 7.24 16.68 -10.96
N TYR A 526 6.80 17.36 -12.03
CA TYR A 526 7.19 18.76 -12.26
C TYR A 526 6.76 19.66 -11.09
N GLU A 527 5.53 19.51 -10.60
CA GLU A 527 5.05 20.28 -9.45
C GLU A 527 5.85 19.99 -8.18
N ASP A 528 6.12 18.74 -7.89
CA ASP A 528 6.96 18.35 -6.73
C ASP A 528 8.38 18.96 -6.85
N LEU A 529 9.02 18.86 -8.01
CA LEU A 529 10.35 19.44 -8.26
C LEU A 529 10.33 20.98 -8.20
N ARG A 530 9.27 21.61 -8.70
CA ARG A 530 9.09 23.07 -8.64
C ARG A 530 9.02 23.54 -7.20
N ILE A 531 8.19 22.92 -6.37
CA ILE A 531 8.05 23.29 -4.96
C ILE A 531 9.34 23.01 -4.20
N TYR A 532 9.98 21.88 -4.43
CA TYR A 532 11.27 21.56 -3.84
C TYR A 532 12.35 22.60 -4.20
N THR A 533 12.45 23.01 -5.46
CA THR A 533 13.43 24.01 -5.91
C THR A 533 13.16 25.38 -5.30
N ILE A 534 11.90 25.80 -5.21
CA ILE A 534 11.51 27.05 -4.53
C ILE A 534 11.95 27.00 -3.06
N TRP A 535 11.62 25.92 -2.36
CA TRP A 535 12.02 25.74 -0.97
C TRP A 535 13.53 25.84 -0.77
N ARG A 536 14.32 25.09 -1.55
CA ARG A 536 15.81 25.09 -1.42
C ARG A 536 16.40 26.45 -1.76
N THR A 537 15.86 27.14 -2.75
CA THR A 537 16.31 28.48 -3.14
C THR A 537 16.01 29.51 -2.03
N GLU A 538 14.79 29.49 -1.48
CA GLU A 538 14.41 30.33 -0.35
C GLU A 538 15.31 30.06 0.88
N ALA A 539 15.45 28.79 1.26
CA ALA A 539 16.27 28.38 2.40
C ALA A 539 17.72 28.86 2.25
N GLN A 540 18.30 28.74 1.05
CA GLN A 540 19.66 29.21 0.76
C GLN A 540 19.77 30.73 0.81
N GLN A 541 18.76 31.45 0.30
CA GLN A 541 18.71 32.91 0.35
C GLN A 541 18.67 33.42 1.81
N TYR A 542 17.78 32.86 2.63
CA TYR A 542 17.69 33.22 4.05
C TYR A 542 18.99 32.91 4.80
N LYS A 543 19.61 31.76 4.51
CA LYS A 543 20.90 31.38 5.09
C LYS A 543 22.02 32.36 4.70
N SER A 544 22.05 32.81 3.43
CA SER A 544 23.04 33.81 2.95
C SER A 544 22.87 35.18 3.60
N GLN A 545 21.64 35.54 3.95
CA GLN A 545 21.30 36.79 4.63
C GLN A 545 21.38 36.68 6.16
N GLN A 546 21.75 35.52 6.71
CA GLN A 546 21.76 35.21 8.14
C GLN A 546 20.38 35.42 8.82
N LEU A 547 19.31 35.28 8.08
CA LEU A 547 17.94 35.36 8.56
C LEU A 547 17.41 33.96 8.89
N ALA A 548 16.55 33.88 9.92
CA ALA A 548 15.88 32.65 10.26
C ALA A 548 14.79 32.33 9.20
N TYR A 549 14.91 31.17 8.56
CA TYR A 549 13.88 30.66 7.66
C TYR A 549 12.77 30.01 8.49
N LYS A 550 11.62 30.66 8.55
CA LYS A 550 10.49 30.21 9.38
C LYS A 550 9.41 29.58 8.53
N LYS A 551 9.04 28.38 8.86
CA LYS A 551 7.91 27.61 8.34
C LYS A 551 7.13 27.03 9.53
N SER A 552 5.87 26.67 9.33
CA SER A 552 5.11 25.94 10.35
C SER A 552 5.59 24.49 10.49
N ALA A 553 5.27 23.84 11.60
CA ALA A 553 5.64 22.45 11.80
C ALA A 553 5.00 21.52 10.74
N ASP A 554 3.75 21.81 10.35
CA ASP A 554 3.05 21.08 9.27
C ASP A 554 3.71 21.29 7.91
N GLU A 555 4.17 22.51 7.62
CA GLU A 555 4.91 22.78 6.39
C GLU A 555 6.23 22.01 6.34
N TRP A 556 6.96 21.96 7.45
CA TRP A 556 8.20 21.18 7.54
C TRP A 556 7.96 19.69 7.38
N GLU A 557 6.87 19.16 7.95
CA GLU A 557 6.49 17.75 7.76
C GLU A 557 6.23 17.43 6.29
N ILE A 558 5.46 18.26 5.59
CA ILE A 558 5.17 18.10 4.15
C ILE A 558 6.44 18.24 3.29
N LEU A 559 7.34 19.17 3.63
CA LEU A 559 8.60 19.34 2.91
C LEU A 559 9.54 18.15 3.12
N GLY A 560 9.55 17.57 4.32
CA GLY A 560 10.29 16.34 4.60
C GLY A 560 9.77 15.16 3.76
N GLU A 561 8.45 14.96 3.72
CA GLU A 561 7.83 13.95 2.85
C GLU A 561 8.11 14.19 1.36
N LEU A 562 8.11 15.45 0.91
CA LEU A 562 8.45 15.83 -0.46
C LEU A 562 9.90 15.46 -0.81
N ALA A 563 10.84 15.82 0.06
CA ALA A 563 12.25 15.53 -0.16
C ALA A 563 12.52 14.02 -0.16
N ASP A 564 11.86 13.26 0.71
CA ASP A 564 11.98 11.80 0.75
C ASP A 564 11.44 11.16 -0.55
N ARG A 565 10.24 11.57 -1.03
CA ARG A 565 9.69 11.12 -2.32
C ARG A 565 10.59 11.42 -3.52
N LEU A 566 11.33 12.54 -3.45
CA LEU A 566 12.31 12.92 -4.47
C LEU A 566 13.69 12.29 -4.25
N HIS A 567 13.80 11.36 -3.31
CA HIS A 567 15.05 10.68 -2.95
C HIS A 567 16.19 11.63 -2.54
N ARG A 568 15.86 12.67 -1.77
CA ARG A 568 16.79 13.65 -1.17
C ARG A 568 16.84 13.45 0.35
N PRO A 569 17.51 12.39 0.84
CA PRO A 569 17.43 12.00 2.25
C PRO A 569 18.01 13.05 3.20
N ASP A 570 19.05 13.76 2.81
CA ASP A 570 19.68 14.78 3.68
C ASP A 570 18.77 15.99 3.86
N ASP A 571 18.12 16.45 2.79
CA ASP A 571 17.16 17.54 2.85
C ASP A 571 15.88 17.13 3.59
N ALA A 572 15.46 15.87 3.46
CA ALA A 572 14.36 15.31 4.21
C ALA A 572 14.67 15.29 5.71
N ALA A 573 15.87 14.84 6.10
CA ALA A 573 16.31 14.84 7.50
C ALA A 573 16.33 16.27 8.07
N GLU A 574 16.89 17.26 7.33
CA GLU A 574 16.87 18.67 7.72
C GLU A 574 15.46 19.20 8.00
N ALA A 575 14.50 18.85 7.13
CA ALA A 575 13.11 19.27 7.28
C ALA A 575 12.42 18.61 8.48
N TRP A 576 12.63 17.30 8.67
CA TRP A 576 12.06 16.58 9.80
C TRP A 576 12.67 17.00 11.14
N GLU A 577 13.96 17.28 11.21
CA GLU A 577 14.59 17.89 12.40
C GLU A 577 13.98 19.25 12.72
N ALA A 578 13.78 20.09 11.71
CA ALA A 578 13.13 21.40 11.89
C ALA A 578 11.69 21.25 12.40
N CYS A 579 10.92 20.27 11.90
CA CYS A 579 9.58 19.94 12.40
C CYS A 579 9.61 19.50 13.87
N LEU A 580 10.50 18.55 14.21
CA LEU A 580 10.61 17.96 15.54
C LEU A 580 11.11 18.95 16.59
N ASN A 581 11.88 19.95 16.20
CA ASN A 581 12.27 21.06 17.09
C ASN A 581 11.09 21.98 17.46
N MET A 582 10.00 21.95 16.71
CA MET A 582 8.80 22.76 16.98
C MET A 582 7.72 21.95 17.71
N ARG A 583 7.47 20.72 17.27
CA ARG A 583 6.52 19.80 17.88
C ARG A 583 6.90 18.35 17.58
N PHE A 584 6.40 17.41 18.40
CA PHE A 584 6.53 16.01 18.06
C PHE A 584 5.66 15.66 16.83
N SER A 585 6.26 15.01 15.84
CA SER A 585 5.59 14.42 14.68
C SER A 585 6.00 12.95 14.53
N PRO A 586 5.04 12.00 14.55
CA PRO A 586 5.36 10.59 14.35
C PRO A 586 5.92 10.31 12.95
N LYS A 587 5.48 11.05 11.93
CA LYS A 587 6.01 10.96 10.58
C LYS A 587 7.44 11.47 10.50
N GLY A 588 7.69 12.66 11.04
CA GLY A 588 9.03 13.24 11.13
C GLY A 588 9.98 12.34 11.91
N MET A 589 9.53 11.77 13.05
CA MET A 589 10.35 10.88 13.87
C MET A 589 10.69 9.57 13.13
N ARG A 590 9.78 9.03 12.30
CA ARG A 590 10.08 7.86 11.45
C ARG A 590 11.05 8.19 10.33
N GLY A 591 10.88 9.35 9.72
CA GLY A 591 11.85 9.82 8.72
C GLY A 591 13.26 9.95 9.29
N ILE A 592 13.38 10.50 10.50
CA ILE A 592 14.66 10.58 11.22
C ILE A 592 15.18 9.19 11.60
N LEU A 593 14.32 8.26 12.07
CA LEU A 593 14.70 6.88 12.33
C LEU A 593 15.34 6.24 11.10
N SER A 594 14.70 6.36 9.94
CA SER A 594 15.24 5.87 8.66
C SER A 594 16.54 6.56 8.24
N ALA A 595 16.71 7.84 8.58
CA ALA A 595 17.97 8.54 8.34
C ALA A 595 19.11 7.99 9.22
N TYR A 596 18.87 7.80 10.52
CA TYR A 596 19.85 7.23 11.44
C TYR A 596 20.22 5.79 11.07
N GLU A 597 19.26 4.97 10.64
CA GLU A 597 19.53 3.63 10.09
C GLU A 597 20.47 3.68 8.90
N ARG A 598 20.30 4.61 7.96
CA ARG A 598 21.17 4.81 6.81
C ARG A 598 22.58 5.26 7.18
N TYR A 599 22.72 6.10 8.22
CA TYR A 599 24.01 6.60 8.70
C TYR A 599 24.70 5.63 9.69
N GLY A 600 24.01 4.59 10.15
CA GLY A 600 24.52 3.66 11.16
C GLY A 600 24.66 4.29 12.55
N ASP A 601 23.88 5.32 12.87
CA ASP A 601 23.86 5.95 14.19
C ASP A 601 22.92 5.21 15.15
N VAL A 602 23.41 4.16 15.76
CA VAL A 602 22.66 3.31 16.71
C VAL A 602 22.06 4.10 17.89
N ARG A 603 22.74 5.16 18.35
CA ARG A 603 22.22 5.96 19.46
C ARG A 603 21.04 6.84 19.03
N GLY A 604 21.18 7.49 17.88
CA GLY A 604 20.09 8.26 17.28
C GLY A 604 18.90 7.38 16.95
N GLU A 605 19.17 6.20 16.37
CA GLU A 605 18.14 5.21 16.02
C GLU A 605 17.36 4.73 17.24
N LEU A 606 18.04 4.33 18.33
CA LEU A 606 17.38 3.96 19.59
C LEU A 606 16.63 5.14 20.22
N GLY A 607 17.20 6.34 20.17
CA GLY A 607 16.52 7.54 20.67
C GLY A 607 15.21 7.86 19.95
N ALA A 608 15.18 7.71 18.63
CA ALA A 608 13.96 7.86 17.80
C ALA A 608 12.97 6.72 18.08
N LEU A 609 13.46 5.48 18.18
CA LEU A 609 12.65 4.30 18.47
C LEU A 609 11.93 4.40 19.81
N ILE A 610 12.62 4.80 20.89
CA ILE A 610 12.04 4.98 22.23
C ILE A 610 10.88 5.97 22.17
N ARG A 611 11.05 7.10 21.49
CA ARG A 611 10.00 8.12 21.36
C ARG A 611 8.80 7.63 20.55
N LEU A 612 9.03 6.88 19.48
CA LEU A 612 7.96 6.29 18.68
C LEU A 612 7.17 5.24 19.45
N ILE A 613 7.84 4.35 20.20
CA ILE A 613 7.18 3.35 21.08
C ILE A 613 6.31 4.04 22.12
N ALA A 614 6.86 5.07 22.79
CA ALA A 614 6.12 5.80 23.81
C ALA A 614 4.91 6.54 23.23
N TRP A 615 5.07 7.17 22.05
CA TRP A 615 3.96 7.84 21.35
C TRP A 615 2.88 6.85 20.93
N GLN A 616 3.24 5.69 20.37
CA GLN A 616 2.29 4.66 20.01
C GLN A 616 1.52 4.15 21.24
N TYR A 617 2.21 3.95 22.34
CA TYR A 617 1.58 3.57 23.60
C TYR A 617 0.61 4.63 24.14
N LYS A 618 0.96 5.92 24.01
CA LYS A 618 0.06 7.06 24.31
C LYS A 618 -1.26 6.94 23.53
N TRP A 619 -1.22 6.43 22.29
CA TRP A 619 -2.36 6.21 21.41
C TRP A 619 -2.85 4.76 21.37
N TYR A 620 -2.74 4.05 22.52
CA TYR A 620 -3.29 2.71 22.75
C TYR A 620 -2.68 1.60 21.90
N SER A 621 -1.54 1.79 21.29
CA SER A 621 -0.83 0.78 20.52
C SER A 621 0.30 0.17 21.35
N GLU A 622 0.11 -1.08 21.78
CA GLU A 622 1.11 -1.86 22.52
C GLU A 622 1.97 -2.72 21.57
N PHE A 623 1.65 -2.70 20.28
CA PHE A 623 2.32 -3.50 19.27
C PHE A 623 2.41 -2.79 17.94
N SER A 624 3.61 -2.75 17.37
CA SER A 624 3.90 -2.30 16.00
C SER A 624 4.93 -3.24 15.37
N PRO A 625 4.56 -4.01 14.35
CA PRO A 625 5.49 -4.90 13.66
C PRO A 625 6.73 -4.19 13.14
N SER A 626 6.59 -2.98 12.61
CA SER A 626 7.72 -2.19 12.10
C SER A 626 8.74 -1.86 13.18
N LEU A 627 8.29 -1.40 14.36
CA LEU A 627 9.20 -1.06 15.45
C LEU A 627 9.81 -2.32 16.10
N VAL A 628 9.05 -3.43 16.19
CA VAL A 628 9.60 -4.72 16.64
C VAL A 628 10.68 -5.21 15.69
N HIS A 629 10.48 -5.05 14.38
CA HIS A 629 11.49 -5.41 13.38
C HIS A 629 12.79 -4.61 13.56
N VAL A 630 12.70 -3.28 13.72
CA VAL A 630 13.88 -2.42 13.91
C VAL A 630 14.64 -2.78 15.20
N ILE A 631 13.93 -2.93 16.34
CA ILE A 631 14.60 -3.27 17.59
C ILE A 631 15.21 -4.68 17.56
N ARG A 632 14.57 -5.63 16.86
CA ARG A 632 15.13 -6.98 16.67
C ARG A 632 16.42 -6.92 15.85
N LYS A 633 16.42 -6.18 14.72
CA LYS A 633 17.60 -5.99 13.89
C LYS A 633 18.75 -5.38 14.68
N LEU A 634 18.49 -4.33 15.46
CA LEU A 634 19.48 -3.73 16.35
C LEU A 634 20.03 -4.72 17.40
N ILE A 635 19.17 -5.58 17.95
CA ILE A 635 19.60 -6.61 18.91
C ILE A 635 20.48 -7.66 18.23
N GLU A 636 20.19 -8.03 16.98
CA GLU A 636 20.99 -8.98 16.19
C GLU A 636 22.35 -8.41 15.79
N GLU A 637 22.38 -7.14 15.37
CA GLU A 637 23.62 -6.47 14.92
C GLU A 637 24.53 -6.05 16.09
N GLU A 638 23.96 -5.48 17.14
CA GLU A 638 24.71 -4.83 18.22
C GLU A 638 24.77 -5.64 19.52
N GLY A 639 23.92 -6.63 19.65
CA GLY A 639 23.78 -7.45 20.86
C GLY A 639 22.82 -6.86 21.90
N ALA A 640 22.04 -7.73 22.56
CA ALA A 640 21.00 -7.35 23.50
C ALA A 640 21.50 -6.54 24.70
N VAL A 641 22.72 -6.83 25.19
CA VAL A 641 23.31 -6.13 26.35
C VAL A 641 23.67 -4.69 26.01
N LYS A 642 24.26 -4.46 24.83
CA LYS A 642 24.62 -3.12 24.36
C LYS A 642 23.38 -2.28 24.11
N VAL A 643 22.37 -2.83 23.44
CA VAL A 643 21.08 -2.15 23.20
C VAL A 643 20.44 -1.75 24.52
N ARG A 644 20.33 -2.66 25.51
CA ARG A 644 19.79 -2.33 26.84
C ARG A 644 20.58 -1.24 27.54
N SER A 645 21.93 -1.27 27.46
CA SER A 645 22.79 -0.26 28.07
C SER A 645 22.55 1.12 27.45
N ILE A 646 22.41 1.21 26.12
CA ILE A 646 22.16 2.47 25.44
C ILE A 646 20.75 3.00 25.79
N ILE A 647 19.73 2.15 25.83
CA ILE A 647 18.38 2.52 26.27
C ILE A 647 18.44 3.13 27.67
N GLN A 648 19.12 2.47 28.61
CA GLN A 648 19.26 2.92 30.00
C GLN A 648 20.06 4.21 30.14
N ALA A 649 20.98 4.50 29.21
CA ALA A 649 21.78 5.72 29.19
C ALA A 649 21.05 6.93 28.59
N THR A 650 19.84 6.72 28.05
CA THR A 650 19.03 7.81 27.45
C THR A 650 18.42 8.66 28.55
N SER A 651 18.37 9.99 28.35
CA SER A 651 17.90 10.97 29.34
C SER A 651 16.37 11.03 29.51
N LEU A 652 15.64 10.07 28.96
CA LEU A 652 14.18 10.00 29.05
C LEU A 652 13.70 9.43 30.41
N PRO A 653 12.47 9.72 30.83
CA PRO A 653 11.89 9.18 32.04
C PRO A 653 11.90 7.65 32.08
N GLN A 654 12.16 7.06 33.26
CA GLN A 654 12.29 5.60 33.43
C GLN A 654 11.08 4.82 32.92
N HIS A 655 9.86 5.32 33.13
CA HIS A 655 8.64 4.66 32.67
C HIS A 655 8.58 4.54 31.12
N ILE A 656 9.15 5.50 30.38
CA ILE A 656 9.28 5.44 28.91
C ILE A 656 10.31 4.38 28.50
N LEU A 657 11.43 4.32 29.21
CA LEU A 657 12.45 3.30 28.97
C LEU A 657 11.91 1.88 29.22
N ASP A 658 11.08 1.73 30.27
CA ASP A 658 10.44 0.45 30.61
C ASP A 658 9.51 -0.05 29.47
N LEU A 659 8.78 0.84 28.79
CA LEU A 659 8.00 0.48 27.59
C LEU A 659 8.89 -0.07 26.49
N THR A 660 10.05 0.55 26.25
CA THR A 660 11.01 0.07 25.24
C THR A 660 11.63 -1.28 25.65
N HIS A 661 11.89 -1.49 26.94
CA HIS A 661 12.34 -2.79 27.42
C HIS A 661 11.28 -3.89 27.24
N GLN A 662 9.99 -3.55 27.35
CA GLN A 662 8.91 -4.49 27.03
C GLN A 662 8.94 -4.88 25.53
N TYR A 663 9.11 -3.91 24.62
CA TYR A 663 9.30 -4.19 23.20
C TYR A 663 10.52 -5.07 22.91
N ALA A 664 11.65 -4.79 23.54
CA ALA A 664 12.83 -5.65 23.46
C ALA A 664 12.58 -7.06 24.02
N GLY A 665 11.71 -7.17 25.03
CA GLY A 665 11.22 -8.44 25.57
C GLY A 665 10.41 -9.26 24.56
N LEU A 666 9.64 -8.62 23.69
CA LEU A 666 8.89 -9.31 22.62
C LEU A 666 9.85 -10.06 21.67
N CYS A 667 11.02 -9.50 21.38
CA CYS A 667 12.05 -10.14 20.54
C CYS A 667 12.68 -11.37 21.23
N ALA A 668 12.67 -11.42 22.57
CA ALA A 668 13.23 -12.53 23.34
C ALA A 668 12.20 -13.65 23.64
N ALA A 669 10.90 -13.38 23.48
CA ALA A 669 9.83 -14.31 23.87
C ALA A 669 9.88 -15.67 23.16
N PHE A 670 10.53 -15.74 21.99
CA PHE A 670 10.65 -16.96 21.18
C PHE A 670 12.06 -17.58 21.15
N ARG A 671 12.98 -17.06 21.96
CA ARG A 671 14.31 -17.68 22.06
C ARG A 671 14.21 -18.99 22.82
N SER A 672 14.71 -20.09 22.20
CA SER A 672 14.88 -21.34 22.92
C SER A 672 15.85 -21.14 24.08
N SER A 673 15.50 -21.70 25.26
CA SER A 673 16.40 -21.71 26.42
C SER A 673 17.70 -22.38 26.01
N GLY A 674 18.82 -21.64 26.02
CA GLY A 674 20.14 -22.12 25.63
C GLY A 674 20.80 -21.35 24.50
N SER A 675 20.12 -20.45 23.79
CA SER A 675 20.76 -19.50 22.87
C SER A 675 21.16 -18.22 23.62
N GLU A 676 22.11 -18.32 24.52
CA GLU A 676 22.83 -17.16 25.04
C GLU A 676 23.92 -16.81 24.02
N ALA A 677 23.74 -15.73 23.27
CA ALA A 677 24.79 -15.04 22.54
C ALA A 677 24.64 -13.55 22.79
#